data_b5c5d947434017c98577c7c84a2f9c27
#
_entry.id   b5c5d947434017c98577c7c84a2f9c27
#
_cell.length_a   1.000
_cell.length_b   1.000
_cell.length_c   1.000
_cell.angle_alpha   90.00
_cell.angle_beta   90.00
_cell.angle_gamma   90.00
#
_symmetry.space_group_name_H-M   'P 1'
#
loop_
_entity.id
_entity.type
_entity.pdbx_description
1 polymer ?
#
loop_
_entity_poly.entity_id
_entity_poly.type
_entity_poly.pdbx_seq_one_letter_code
_entity_poly.pdbx_strand_id
1 'polypeptide(L)'
;MSTRREFIKQSALFSSGLSFINAMPASIQRAFDIVAPEGTTFLDAEHIVFLMQENRSFDHCFGTLKGVRGFNDPRAMKLKSGMPVWFQTDAHQDIYGPFRLDIENTKVTWMGGLPHSWRDMVGARNDGKMDNWLIAKRPGHKEYRDMPLTMGYFSRADIPFYYALADAFTVCDQHFCSSLTGTSANRSHFWAGAIRENPKDPNSVAHVDNGQINYQDVSWTTYPERLEKANVSWKVYQNELSLPVGLSNSEEDWLANFTDNNLEFYKQYNVRFHKAHYDYMQFELTKLKEGLKSKDLTEDKIEVIKNGIQGIEADIAKYSPEKFEALSEFEKAIHKKAFATNTEDPDYHKLTKMTYVENGEKKTMDVPKGDIFYQFRKDVDEDKLPMVSWLVAPCNFSDHPSAPWFGAWYLSEAIDILTKNPEIWKKTIFILTYDENDGYFDHVAPFVPPLSTDKQMGKVAKGIDTQDEWVTKEQERIRTNKPDSQLASPIGLGYRVPMIIASPWTRGGWVNSEVLDLTSTLQFLEYFIEKKTGKKVIEENISNWRREVCGNMTSVFQPEQDLRNVDLDFVDRDQYLARIMSAREKKVPGGFNKFGQREVLGSKHWTLLSKFPKQEEGIKPSCALPYNLQVNFNVAASKTQLQMDFIVESNQLKNKVYSAPLQVYDMMNQSDQSRGIWDFAVRDREPMDYYWNLVDKYHFDVHGPNGFYRSFKGGSNSLGVYVEFLVDTSLNISIRLKNNSSKSKHIIIKDSLYLKKEEVITLSSQKEVIVKWDYTNVKGWYDIILNCKEDLDWQQQFAGHIENGKASITDPFMASLSK
;
A
#
# COMPACT_ATOMS: atom_id res chain seq x y z
N MET A 1 -17.93 11.11 -31.85
CA MET A 1 -16.51 10.78 -32.09
C MET A 1 -15.68 12.03 -31.85
N SER A 2 -15.17 12.19 -30.63
CA SER A 2 -14.18 13.22 -30.33
C SER A 2 -12.82 12.65 -30.75
N THR A 3 -12.32 13.14 -31.88
CA THR A 3 -11.01 12.69 -32.37
C THR A 3 -9.91 13.41 -31.58
N ARG A 4 -8.70 12.83 -31.54
CA ARG A 4 -7.47 13.46 -31.05
C ARG A 4 -7.32 14.93 -31.47
N ARG A 5 -7.81 15.27 -32.67
CA ARG A 5 -7.87 16.64 -33.19
C ARG A 5 -8.81 17.55 -32.37
N GLU A 6 -9.84 16.97 -31.74
CA GLU A 6 -10.74 17.69 -30.82
C GLU A 6 -10.16 17.79 -29.44
N PHE A 7 -9.43 16.78 -28.96
CA PHE A 7 -8.64 16.87 -27.71
C PHE A 7 -7.57 17.97 -27.80
N ILE A 8 -6.79 17.99 -28.92
CA ILE A 8 -5.80 19.04 -29.21
C ILE A 8 -6.49 20.38 -29.47
N LYS A 9 -7.66 20.43 -30.11
CA LYS A 9 -8.43 21.66 -30.35
C LYS A 9 -9.09 22.17 -29.05
N GLN A 10 -9.60 21.32 -28.19
CA GLN A 10 -10.09 21.70 -26.88
C GLN A 10 -8.96 22.20 -26.00
N SER A 11 -7.79 21.59 -26.05
CA SER A 11 -6.57 22.11 -25.40
C SER A 11 -6.09 23.44 -26.00
N ALA A 12 -6.31 23.68 -27.29
CA ALA A 12 -5.95 24.95 -27.97
C ALA A 12 -7.02 26.04 -27.86
N LEU A 13 -8.28 25.71 -27.61
CA LEU A 13 -9.37 26.66 -27.41
C LEU A 13 -9.40 27.26 -25.99
N PHE A 14 -8.71 26.65 -25.03
CA PHE A 14 -8.51 27.26 -23.69
C PHE A 14 -7.43 28.35 -23.64
N SER A 15 -6.75 28.64 -24.75
CA SER A 15 -5.76 29.73 -24.84
C SER A 15 -6.36 31.14 -25.12
N SER A 16 -7.67 31.24 -25.31
CA SER A 16 -8.35 32.56 -25.43
C SER A 16 -9.23 32.78 -24.21
N GLY A 17 -8.80 33.75 -23.36
CA GLY A 17 -9.42 34.02 -22.07
C GLY A 17 -10.95 34.07 -22.10
N LEU A 18 -11.50 33.44 -21.13
CA LEU A 18 -12.69 33.74 -20.34
C LEU A 18 -13.26 32.43 -19.76
N SER A 19 -13.53 32.50 -18.51
CA SER A 19 -14.28 31.55 -17.67
C SER A 19 -13.40 30.70 -16.78
N PHE A 20 -13.24 31.18 -15.58
CA PHE A 20 -13.00 30.32 -14.40
C PHE A 20 -14.14 29.31 -14.30
N ILE A 21 -14.00 28.21 -14.93
CA ILE A 21 -14.79 27.04 -14.57
C ILE A 21 -14.04 26.45 -13.38
N ASN A 22 -14.68 26.41 -12.24
CA ASN A 22 -14.28 25.62 -11.08
C ASN A 22 -14.10 24.19 -11.56
N ALA A 23 -12.91 23.77 -11.81
CA ALA A 23 -12.70 22.50 -12.43
C ALA A 23 -11.71 21.73 -11.59
N MET A 24 -12.22 20.79 -10.80
CA MET A 24 -11.59 19.50 -10.69
C MET A 24 -11.17 19.03 -12.08
N PRO A 25 -10.20 18.14 -12.19
CA PRO A 25 -10.06 17.41 -13.42
C PRO A 25 -11.45 16.93 -13.78
N ALA A 26 -11.94 17.37 -14.93
CA ALA A 26 -13.32 17.11 -15.34
C ALA A 26 -13.69 15.62 -15.28
N SER A 27 -12.67 14.75 -15.32
CA SER A 27 -12.76 13.32 -15.12
C SER A 27 -13.26 12.90 -13.73
N ILE A 28 -12.67 13.46 -12.63
CA ILE A 28 -13.10 13.08 -11.26
C ILE A 28 -14.50 13.65 -11.00
N GLN A 29 -14.77 14.89 -11.43
CA GLN A 29 -16.11 15.46 -11.27
C GLN A 29 -17.17 14.63 -12.00
N ARG A 30 -16.92 14.24 -13.26
CA ARG A 30 -17.84 13.35 -13.99
C ARG A 30 -18.03 12.02 -13.30
N ALA A 31 -16.92 11.41 -12.87
CA ALA A 31 -16.97 10.13 -12.15
C ALA A 31 -17.78 10.23 -10.86
N PHE A 32 -17.64 11.35 -10.14
CA PHE A 32 -18.38 11.62 -8.91
C PHE A 32 -19.87 11.90 -9.17
N ASP A 33 -20.21 12.62 -10.24
CA ASP A 33 -21.59 13.00 -10.57
C ASP A 33 -22.44 11.82 -11.10
N ILE A 34 -21.81 10.79 -11.67
CA ILE A 34 -22.48 9.59 -12.14
C ILE A 34 -22.87 8.70 -10.96
N VAL A 35 -24.15 8.64 -10.66
CA VAL A 35 -24.74 7.90 -9.53
C VAL A 35 -25.02 6.46 -9.91
N ALA A 36 -24.83 5.54 -8.96
CA ALA A 36 -25.33 4.17 -9.11
C ALA A 36 -26.86 4.15 -9.28
N PRO A 37 -27.42 3.31 -10.15
CA PRO A 37 -28.86 3.14 -10.23
C PRO A 37 -29.43 2.71 -8.87
N GLU A 38 -30.64 3.20 -8.54
CA GLU A 38 -31.29 2.88 -7.27
C GLU A 38 -31.46 1.36 -7.09
N GLY A 39 -31.20 0.86 -5.90
CA GLY A 39 -31.31 -0.56 -5.54
C GLY A 39 -30.14 -1.43 -6.01
N THR A 40 -29.13 -0.86 -6.69
CA THR A 40 -27.93 -1.60 -7.11
C THR A 40 -26.87 -1.62 -6.00
N THR A 41 -25.98 -2.62 -6.08
CA THR A 41 -24.82 -2.80 -5.24
C THR A 41 -23.57 -2.92 -6.11
N PHE A 42 -22.39 -2.97 -5.54
CA PHE A 42 -21.16 -3.20 -6.28
C PHE A 42 -21.16 -4.54 -7.06
N LEU A 43 -22.02 -5.49 -6.72
CA LEU A 43 -22.19 -6.75 -7.46
C LEU A 43 -22.88 -6.56 -8.82
N ASP A 44 -23.50 -5.39 -9.03
CA ASP A 44 -24.07 -5.03 -10.34
C ASP A 44 -23.01 -4.48 -11.30
N ALA A 45 -21.80 -4.24 -10.85
CA ALA A 45 -20.67 -3.90 -11.71
C ALA A 45 -20.43 -4.99 -12.78
N GLU A 46 -19.97 -4.59 -13.96
CA GLU A 46 -19.62 -5.47 -15.08
C GLU A 46 -18.12 -5.44 -15.37
N HIS A 47 -17.46 -4.35 -14.95
CA HIS A 47 -16.04 -4.10 -15.24
C HIS A 47 -15.29 -3.75 -13.96
N ILE A 48 -14.14 -4.40 -13.76
CA ILE A 48 -13.17 -4.07 -12.73
C ILE A 48 -11.88 -3.69 -13.43
N VAL A 49 -11.46 -2.45 -13.24
CA VAL A 49 -10.27 -1.87 -13.88
C VAL A 49 -9.22 -1.56 -12.82
N PHE A 50 -8.05 -2.14 -12.95
CA PHE A 50 -6.91 -1.90 -12.07
C PHE A 50 -5.89 -0.98 -12.75
N LEU A 51 -5.36 -0.04 -11.99
CA LEU A 51 -4.15 0.68 -12.29
C LEU A 51 -3.23 0.59 -11.07
N MET A 52 -2.07 -0.03 -11.26
CA MET A 52 -1.03 -0.07 -10.24
C MET A 52 0.10 0.88 -10.65
N GLN A 53 0.33 1.89 -9.83
CA GLN A 53 1.43 2.85 -9.95
C GLN A 53 2.63 2.38 -9.12
N GLU A 54 3.74 3.14 -9.12
CA GLU A 54 5.00 2.72 -8.55
C GLU A 54 5.49 3.56 -7.38
N ASN A 55 5.96 2.83 -6.39
CA ASN A 55 6.98 3.19 -5.42
C ASN A 55 6.63 4.38 -4.53
N ARG A 56 5.45 4.38 -3.86
CA ARG A 56 5.08 5.43 -2.90
C ARG A 56 4.48 4.85 -1.61
N SER A 57 4.96 5.30 -0.45
CA SER A 57 4.33 4.94 0.82
C SER A 57 3.04 5.74 1.06
N PHE A 58 2.20 5.24 1.97
CA PHE A 58 0.96 5.93 2.32
C PHE A 58 1.23 7.28 3.00
N ASP A 59 2.11 7.35 4.00
CA ASP A 59 2.45 8.61 4.65
C ASP A 59 3.11 9.62 3.71
N HIS A 60 3.93 9.14 2.78
CA HIS A 60 4.56 9.96 1.76
C HIS A 60 3.53 10.70 0.88
N CYS A 61 2.45 10.02 0.50
CA CYS A 61 1.39 10.61 -0.32
C CYS A 61 0.29 11.27 0.52
N PHE A 62 -0.17 10.61 1.56
CA PHE A 62 -1.40 10.97 2.28
C PHE A 62 -1.22 11.21 3.78
N GLY A 63 -0.01 11.28 4.29
CA GLY A 63 0.24 11.55 5.71
C GLY A 63 -0.38 12.86 6.22
N THR A 64 -0.66 13.83 5.33
CA THR A 64 -1.36 15.08 5.66
C THR A 64 -2.84 15.11 5.28
N LEU A 65 -3.39 14.06 4.65
CA LEU A 65 -4.80 14.02 4.26
C LEU A 65 -5.70 13.95 5.51
N LYS A 66 -6.77 14.74 5.54
CA LYS A 66 -7.73 14.71 6.67
C LYS A 66 -8.38 13.33 6.83
N GLY A 67 -8.59 12.95 8.08
CA GLY A 67 -9.38 11.76 8.45
C GLY A 67 -8.70 10.42 8.28
N VAL A 68 -7.51 10.33 7.68
CA VAL A 68 -6.74 9.08 7.57
C VAL A 68 -5.77 8.95 8.74
N ARG A 69 -5.28 7.72 9.01
CA ARG A 69 -4.16 7.51 9.93
C ARG A 69 -2.86 7.97 9.30
N GLY A 70 -2.58 9.26 9.52
CA GLY A 70 -1.42 9.98 9.04
C GLY A 70 -0.66 10.62 10.21
N PHE A 71 -0.13 11.83 10.02
CA PHE A 71 0.76 12.49 10.99
C PHE A 71 0.08 12.85 12.33
N ASN A 72 -1.24 12.88 12.39
CA ASN A 72 -2.00 13.09 13.62
C ASN A 72 -2.43 11.78 14.31
N ASP A 73 -1.96 10.59 13.90
CA ASP A 73 -2.35 9.33 14.54
C ASP A 73 -1.91 9.30 16.01
N PRO A 74 -2.82 9.40 16.97
CA PRO A 74 -2.45 9.50 18.39
C PRO A 74 -1.89 8.20 18.97
N ARG A 75 -1.96 7.12 18.20
CA ARG A 75 -1.54 5.77 18.61
C ARG A 75 -0.35 5.24 17.82
N ALA A 76 0.40 6.16 17.20
CA ALA A 76 1.67 5.80 16.59
C ALA A 76 2.59 5.13 17.60
N MET A 77 3.29 4.10 17.14
CA MET A 77 4.22 3.37 17.99
C MET A 77 5.33 4.28 18.53
N LYS A 78 5.90 3.88 19.66
CA LYS A 78 7.08 4.53 20.24
C LYS A 78 8.31 3.67 20.00
N LEU A 79 9.40 4.34 19.66
CA LEU A 79 10.71 3.73 19.59
C LEU A 79 11.20 3.40 21.01
N LYS A 80 12.22 2.55 21.13
CA LYS A 80 12.90 2.24 22.40
C LYS A 80 13.39 3.50 23.14
N SER A 81 13.72 4.55 22.40
CA SER A 81 14.09 5.86 22.96
C SER A 81 12.95 6.58 23.70
N GLY A 82 11.71 6.08 23.58
CA GLY A 82 10.48 6.72 24.03
C GLY A 82 9.93 7.78 23.07
N MET A 83 10.66 8.11 22.01
CA MET A 83 10.18 9.04 20.98
C MET A 83 9.15 8.35 20.08
N PRO A 84 8.15 9.08 19.57
CA PRO A 84 7.28 8.57 18.50
C PRO A 84 8.09 8.15 17.27
N VAL A 85 7.60 7.17 16.54
CA VAL A 85 8.28 6.54 15.39
C VAL A 85 8.69 7.52 14.27
N TRP A 86 8.02 8.65 14.16
CA TRP A 86 8.36 9.70 13.20
C TRP A 86 9.74 10.33 13.40
N PHE A 87 10.35 10.19 14.59
CA PHE A 87 11.63 10.81 14.90
C PHE A 87 12.76 9.78 14.73
N GLN A 88 13.29 9.75 13.52
CA GLN A 88 14.32 8.81 13.13
C GLN A 88 15.72 9.38 13.36
N THR A 89 16.63 8.52 13.77
CA THR A 89 18.02 8.89 14.07
C THR A 89 18.94 8.40 12.97
N ASP A 90 19.83 9.27 12.48
CA ASP A 90 20.83 8.91 11.49
C ASP A 90 22.13 8.34 12.11
N ALA A 91 23.12 8.00 11.28
CA ALA A 91 24.41 7.49 11.72
C ALA A 91 25.23 8.51 12.53
N HIS A 92 24.90 9.79 12.48
CA HIS A 92 25.55 10.88 13.21
C HIS A 92 24.82 11.22 14.51
N GLN A 93 23.80 10.47 14.87
CA GLN A 93 22.89 10.72 16.00
C GLN A 93 22.06 12.01 15.86
N ASP A 94 21.93 12.52 14.65
CA ASP A 94 20.99 13.57 14.34
C ASP A 94 19.56 12.99 14.20
N ILE A 95 18.58 13.66 14.79
CA ILE A 95 17.17 13.23 14.79
C ILE A 95 16.42 14.06 13.74
N TYR A 96 15.74 13.36 12.83
CA TYR A 96 14.92 13.97 11.79
C TYR A 96 13.47 13.52 11.92
N GLY A 97 12.53 14.41 11.62
CA GLY A 97 11.11 14.11 11.43
C GLY A 97 10.70 14.26 9.97
N PRO A 98 9.43 13.97 9.64
CA PRO A 98 8.90 14.17 8.30
C PRO A 98 9.04 15.63 7.84
N PHE A 99 9.38 15.84 6.54
CA PHE A 99 9.52 17.17 5.93
C PHE A 99 8.87 17.17 4.55
N ARG A 100 8.32 18.34 4.14
CA ARG A 100 7.63 18.46 2.86
C ARG A 100 8.63 18.45 1.69
N LEU A 101 8.32 17.64 0.71
CA LEU A 101 8.95 17.64 -0.60
C LEU A 101 8.20 18.66 -1.49
N ASP A 102 8.70 19.89 -1.53
CA ASP A 102 8.05 20.96 -2.26
C ASP A 102 8.29 20.82 -3.77
N ILE A 103 7.28 20.35 -4.48
CA ILE A 103 7.32 20.12 -5.93
C ILE A 103 7.46 21.41 -6.72
N GLU A 104 6.99 22.53 -6.16
CA GLU A 104 7.02 23.83 -6.83
C GLU A 104 8.39 24.48 -6.75
N ASN A 105 9.07 24.39 -5.60
CA ASN A 105 10.29 25.12 -5.31
C ASN A 105 11.57 24.28 -5.34
N THR A 106 11.46 22.99 -5.54
CA THR A 106 12.60 22.05 -5.59
C THR A 106 12.52 21.14 -6.81
N LYS A 107 13.65 20.47 -7.15
CA LYS A 107 13.70 19.51 -8.24
C LYS A 107 13.29 18.08 -7.81
N VAL A 108 12.53 17.92 -6.74
CA VAL A 108 12.23 16.60 -6.16
C VAL A 108 11.61 15.61 -7.15
N THR A 109 10.77 16.06 -8.08
CA THR A 109 10.16 15.22 -9.12
C THR A 109 11.16 14.72 -10.17
N TRP A 110 12.40 15.21 -10.14
CA TRP A 110 13.51 14.84 -11.03
C TRP A 110 14.66 14.19 -10.26
N MET A 111 14.42 13.75 -9.01
CA MET A 111 15.36 13.00 -8.22
C MET A 111 15.10 11.50 -8.40
N GLY A 112 16.13 10.67 -8.18
CA GLY A 112 15.97 9.22 -8.23
C GLY A 112 15.36 8.64 -6.97
N GLY A 113 14.99 7.36 -7.05
CA GLY A 113 14.45 6.57 -5.94
C GLY A 113 15.44 6.30 -4.81
N LEU A 114 14.93 5.68 -3.77
CA LEU A 114 15.65 5.27 -2.58
C LEU A 114 16.00 3.77 -2.63
N PRO A 115 16.92 3.26 -1.80
CA PRO A 115 17.14 1.83 -1.69
C PRO A 115 15.87 1.07 -1.29
N HIS A 116 15.42 0.09 -2.10
CA HIS A 116 14.18 -0.65 -1.88
C HIS A 116 14.29 -2.16 -2.18
N SER A 117 15.51 -2.70 -2.15
CA SER A 117 15.71 -4.14 -2.22
C SER A 117 15.23 -4.84 -0.94
N TRP A 118 15.08 -6.16 -0.99
CA TRP A 118 14.77 -7.00 0.16
C TRP A 118 15.59 -6.63 1.42
N ARG A 119 16.91 -6.47 1.25
CA ARG A 119 17.81 -6.10 2.35
C ARG A 119 17.45 -4.74 2.96
N ASP A 120 17.17 -3.77 2.11
CA ASP A 120 16.90 -2.39 2.53
C ASP A 120 15.53 -2.29 3.23
N MET A 121 14.54 -3.05 2.74
CA MET A 121 13.20 -3.11 3.33
C MET A 121 13.23 -3.79 4.70
N VAL A 122 13.85 -4.96 4.79
CA VAL A 122 14.02 -5.69 6.06
C VAL A 122 14.88 -4.87 7.03
N GLY A 123 15.93 -4.19 6.52
CA GLY A 123 16.79 -3.32 7.31
C GLY A 123 16.06 -2.13 7.93
N ALA A 124 15.15 -1.49 7.20
CA ALA A 124 14.35 -0.37 7.72
C ALA A 124 13.38 -0.83 8.81
N ARG A 125 12.74 -2.02 8.64
CA ARG A 125 11.88 -2.62 9.65
C ARG A 125 12.63 -2.97 10.94
N ASN A 126 13.87 -3.42 10.84
CA ASN A 126 14.77 -3.78 11.94
C ASN A 126 14.08 -4.68 12.99
N ASP A 127 13.66 -5.88 12.57
CA ASP A 127 12.92 -6.84 13.42
C ASP A 127 11.63 -6.29 14.06
N GLY A 128 11.04 -5.25 13.49
CA GLY A 128 9.84 -4.58 13.98
C GLY A 128 10.10 -3.35 14.84
N LYS A 129 11.34 -3.02 15.15
CA LYS A 129 11.71 -1.82 15.95
C LYS A 129 11.46 -0.51 15.20
N MET A 130 11.42 -0.53 13.87
CA MET A 130 11.13 0.62 13.00
C MET A 130 12.06 1.83 13.18
N ASP A 131 13.27 1.62 13.64
CA ASP A 131 14.23 2.67 14.09
C ASP A 131 15.47 2.82 13.20
N ASN A 132 15.49 2.17 12.03
CA ASN A 132 16.68 2.13 11.16
C ASN A 132 16.47 2.72 9.76
N TRP A 133 15.44 3.54 9.57
CA TRP A 133 15.04 4.07 8.26
C TRP A 133 16.14 4.92 7.60
N LEU A 134 16.71 5.90 8.32
CA LEU A 134 17.72 6.81 7.78
C LEU A 134 19.03 6.12 7.39
N ILE A 135 19.31 4.95 7.97
CA ILE A 135 20.50 4.15 7.66
C ILE A 135 20.21 3.22 6.49
N ALA A 136 19.14 2.43 6.58
CA ALA A 136 18.77 1.45 5.56
C ALA A 136 18.35 2.10 4.24
N LYS A 137 17.74 3.28 4.30
CA LYS A 137 17.20 4.02 3.15
C LYS A 137 18.02 5.24 2.74
N ARG A 138 19.31 5.24 3.08
CA ARG A 138 20.21 6.35 2.70
C ARG A 138 20.32 6.42 1.17
N PRO A 139 20.06 7.60 0.55
CA PRO A 139 20.12 7.75 -0.90
C PRO A 139 21.47 7.36 -1.51
N GLY A 140 21.46 6.71 -2.65
CA GLY A 140 22.71 6.34 -3.36
C GLY A 140 23.35 7.47 -4.15
N HIS A 141 22.56 8.46 -4.58
CA HIS A 141 23.03 9.55 -5.45
C HIS A 141 23.86 10.58 -4.68
N LYS A 142 25.02 10.97 -5.20
CA LYS A 142 26.00 11.83 -4.53
C LYS A 142 25.45 13.20 -4.10
N GLU A 143 24.58 13.82 -4.90
CA GLU A 143 24.06 15.16 -4.67
C GLU A 143 23.17 15.26 -3.43
N TYR A 144 22.46 14.18 -3.07
CA TYR A 144 21.53 14.16 -1.95
C TYR A 144 21.74 12.96 -1.00
N ARG A 145 22.95 12.40 -0.99
CA ARG A 145 23.32 11.21 -0.20
C ARG A 145 23.11 11.37 1.32
N ASP A 146 23.31 12.59 1.82
CA ASP A 146 23.18 12.89 3.25
C ASP A 146 21.83 13.56 3.60
N MET A 147 20.91 13.55 2.63
CA MET A 147 19.57 14.04 2.83
C MET A 147 18.71 12.96 3.51
N PRO A 148 17.87 13.30 4.53
CA PRO A 148 16.94 12.36 5.14
C PRO A 148 15.73 12.11 4.23
N LEU A 149 15.97 11.82 2.93
CA LEU A 149 14.94 11.80 1.88
C LEU A 149 13.82 10.79 2.16
N THR A 150 14.13 9.70 2.88
CA THR A 150 13.13 8.72 3.31
C THR A 150 12.00 9.37 4.12
N MET A 151 12.28 10.43 4.88
CA MET A 151 11.28 11.15 5.70
C MET A 151 10.46 12.18 4.90
N GLY A 152 10.66 12.25 3.59
CA GLY A 152 10.00 13.21 2.72
C GLY A 152 8.54 12.85 2.44
N TYR A 153 7.63 13.84 2.47
CA TYR A 153 6.21 13.66 2.14
C TYR A 153 5.71 14.74 1.18
N PHE A 154 4.65 14.43 0.45
CA PHE A 154 3.86 15.37 -0.33
C PHE A 154 2.60 15.81 0.40
N SER A 155 2.15 17.02 0.10
CA SER A 155 0.89 17.57 0.58
C SER A 155 -0.10 17.74 -0.57
N ARG A 156 -1.33 18.17 -0.26
CA ARG A 156 -2.35 18.52 -1.27
C ARG A 156 -1.82 19.51 -2.31
N ALA A 157 -0.98 20.47 -1.91
CA ALA A 157 -0.40 21.45 -2.84
C ALA A 157 0.57 20.79 -3.85
N ASP A 158 1.16 19.67 -3.50
CA ASP A 158 2.13 18.97 -4.34
C ASP A 158 1.44 17.98 -5.29
N ILE A 159 0.48 17.20 -4.80
CA ILE A 159 -0.24 16.17 -5.55
C ILE A 159 -1.77 16.35 -5.48
N PRO A 160 -2.29 17.51 -5.92
CA PRO A 160 -3.70 17.90 -5.71
C PRO A 160 -4.70 16.94 -6.35
N PHE A 161 -4.36 16.30 -7.48
CA PHE A 161 -5.22 15.35 -8.17
C PHE A 161 -5.54 14.14 -7.30
N TYR A 162 -4.53 13.56 -6.65
CA TYR A 162 -4.71 12.38 -5.79
C TYR A 162 -5.50 12.70 -4.53
N TYR A 163 -5.30 13.89 -3.97
CA TYR A 163 -6.12 14.38 -2.85
C TYR A 163 -7.58 14.58 -3.24
N ALA A 164 -7.84 15.16 -4.43
CA ALA A 164 -9.19 15.29 -4.96
C ALA A 164 -9.85 13.92 -5.18
N LEU A 165 -9.11 12.93 -5.70
CA LEU A 165 -9.61 11.57 -5.88
C LEU A 165 -9.95 10.91 -4.54
N ALA A 166 -9.10 11.07 -3.51
CA ALA A 166 -9.32 10.57 -2.16
C ALA A 166 -10.44 11.30 -1.42
N ASP A 167 -10.75 12.55 -1.78
CA ASP A 167 -11.90 13.28 -1.25
C ASP A 167 -13.21 12.88 -1.94
N ALA A 168 -13.14 12.44 -3.19
CA ALA A 168 -14.30 11.99 -3.95
C ALA A 168 -14.71 10.54 -3.63
N PHE A 169 -13.76 9.65 -3.40
CA PHE A 169 -13.96 8.20 -3.32
C PHE A 169 -13.36 7.57 -2.06
N THR A 170 -13.48 6.24 -1.94
CA THR A 170 -12.96 5.53 -0.76
C THR A 170 -11.45 5.37 -0.82
N VAL A 171 -10.75 5.84 0.23
CA VAL A 171 -9.32 5.60 0.45
C VAL A 171 -9.12 4.52 1.53
N CYS A 172 -8.14 3.62 1.30
CA CYS A 172 -7.78 2.55 2.25
C CYS A 172 -6.50 2.95 2.98
N ASP A 173 -6.59 3.29 4.27
CA ASP A 173 -5.46 3.77 5.07
C ASP A 173 -4.74 2.65 5.87
N GLN A 174 -5.17 1.40 5.68
CA GLN A 174 -4.52 0.18 6.18
C GLN A 174 -4.25 -0.81 5.04
N HIS A 175 -3.97 -0.30 3.85
CA HIS A 175 -3.52 -1.09 2.72
C HIS A 175 -2.00 -1.15 2.69
N PHE A 176 -1.45 -2.35 2.66
CA PHE A 176 -0.03 -2.66 2.69
C PHE A 176 0.42 -3.24 1.35
N CYS A 177 1.66 -2.99 0.93
CA CYS A 177 2.25 -3.85 -0.07
C CYS A 177 2.44 -5.26 0.51
N SER A 178 2.50 -6.27 -0.34
CA SER A 178 2.45 -7.67 0.12
C SER A 178 3.75 -8.17 0.74
N SER A 179 4.87 -7.54 0.42
CA SER A 179 6.17 -8.02 0.88
C SER A 179 7.16 -6.89 1.15
N LEU A 180 8.13 -7.15 2.02
CA LEU A 180 9.27 -6.28 2.31
C LEU A 180 10.30 -6.35 1.18
N THR A 181 9.86 -6.07 -0.05
CA THR A 181 10.65 -6.22 -1.28
C THR A 181 10.37 -5.07 -2.25
N GLY A 182 11.07 -5.06 -3.39
CA GLY A 182 10.80 -4.13 -4.49
C GLY A 182 9.64 -4.57 -5.39
N THR A 183 9.56 -3.91 -6.53
CA THR A 183 8.49 -3.95 -7.53
C THR A 183 8.05 -5.36 -7.93
N SER A 184 8.96 -6.18 -8.49
CA SER A 184 8.56 -7.42 -9.17
C SER A 184 8.00 -8.48 -8.23
N ALA A 185 8.50 -8.57 -6.98
CA ALA A 185 7.97 -9.48 -5.99
C ALA A 185 6.57 -9.03 -5.50
N ASN A 186 6.38 -7.74 -5.22
CA ASN A 186 5.07 -7.21 -4.86
C ASN A 186 4.06 -7.37 -5.99
N ARG A 187 4.44 -7.07 -7.23
CA ARG A 187 3.58 -7.30 -8.41
C ARG A 187 3.30 -8.79 -8.62
N SER A 188 4.22 -9.70 -8.26
CA SER A 188 3.93 -11.14 -8.32
C SER A 188 2.84 -11.55 -7.31
N HIS A 189 2.78 -10.95 -6.12
CA HIS A 189 1.64 -11.13 -5.22
C HIS A 189 0.33 -10.62 -5.84
N PHE A 190 0.37 -9.51 -6.54
CA PHE A 190 -0.79 -8.94 -7.24
C PHE A 190 -1.28 -9.80 -8.41
N TRP A 191 -0.37 -10.43 -9.16
CA TRP A 191 -0.70 -11.25 -10.32
C TRP A 191 -0.95 -12.72 -10.01
N ALA A 192 -0.35 -13.25 -8.93
CA ALA A 192 -0.27 -14.68 -8.68
C ALA A 192 -0.36 -15.11 -7.21
N GLY A 193 -0.55 -14.18 -6.29
CA GLY A 193 -0.72 -14.47 -4.87
C GLY A 193 0.53 -14.94 -4.13
N ALA A 194 1.66 -15.15 -4.80
CA ALA A 194 2.90 -15.69 -4.22
C ALA A 194 4.15 -15.30 -5.02
N ILE A 195 5.32 -15.57 -4.42
CA ILE A 195 6.66 -15.31 -4.97
C ILE A 195 7.58 -16.54 -4.93
N ARG A 196 7.02 -17.74 -5.06
CA ARG A 196 7.77 -19.01 -5.05
C ARG A 196 7.37 -19.86 -6.23
N GLU A 197 8.32 -20.62 -6.82
CA GLU A 197 8.03 -21.59 -7.89
C GLU A 197 7.03 -22.66 -7.44
N ASN A 198 7.13 -23.07 -6.18
CA ASN A 198 6.13 -23.91 -5.54
C ASN A 198 5.55 -23.19 -4.32
N PRO A 199 4.46 -22.44 -4.47
CA PRO A 199 3.89 -21.64 -3.38
C PRO A 199 3.47 -22.41 -2.14
N LYS A 200 3.20 -23.72 -2.28
CA LYS A 200 2.79 -24.61 -1.18
C LYS A 200 3.96 -25.34 -0.52
N ASP A 201 5.17 -25.15 -1.00
CA ASP A 201 6.37 -25.75 -0.40
C ASP A 201 7.20 -24.65 0.27
N PRO A 202 7.24 -24.60 1.61
CA PRO A 202 8.02 -23.58 2.33
C PRO A 202 9.53 -23.73 2.10
N ASN A 203 10.00 -24.86 1.55
CA ASN A 203 11.41 -25.03 1.17
C ASN A 203 11.73 -24.47 -0.23
N SER A 204 10.71 -24.20 -1.06
CA SER A 204 10.89 -23.49 -2.32
C SER A 204 11.40 -22.08 -2.02
N VAL A 205 12.50 -21.66 -2.65
CA VAL A 205 13.12 -20.36 -2.41
C VAL A 205 12.18 -19.23 -2.85
N ALA A 206 11.99 -18.24 -1.98
CA ALA A 206 11.22 -17.06 -2.31
C ALA A 206 12.02 -16.12 -3.25
N HIS A 207 11.37 -15.62 -4.29
CA HIS A 207 11.94 -14.65 -5.22
C HIS A 207 11.71 -13.23 -4.69
N VAL A 208 12.59 -12.77 -3.81
CA VAL A 208 12.47 -11.50 -3.09
C VAL A 208 13.19 -10.33 -3.78
N ASP A 209 13.97 -10.58 -4.81
CA ASP A 209 14.66 -9.57 -5.61
C ASP A 209 14.13 -9.55 -7.05
N ASN A 210 14.02 -8.36 -7.66
CA ASN A 210 13.57 -8.19 -9.04
C ASN A 210 14.38 -9.04 -10.03
N GLY A 211 15.69 -9.16 -9.83
CA GLY A 211 16.58 -9.99 -10.67
C GLY A 211 16.31 -11.50 -10.61
N GLN A 212 15.51 -11.99 -9.67
CA GLN A 212 15.07 -13.38 -9.62
C GLN A 212 13.78 -13.63 -10.41
N ILE A 213 13.10 -12.58 -10.85
CA ILE A 213 11.79 -12.63 -11.52
C ILE A 213 11.90 -12.10 -12.94
N ASN A 214 12.49 -10.90 -13.13
CA ASN A 214 12.49 -10.20 -14.41
C ASN A 214 13.22 -11.01 -15.48
N TYR A 215 12.45 -11.51 -16.46
CA TYR A 215 12.93 -12.33 -17.58
C TYR A 215 13.69 -13.60 -17.19
N GLN A 216 13.33 -14.17 -16.01
CA GLN A 216 13.89 -15.43 -15.51
C GLN A 216 13.01 -16.66 -15.82
N ASP A 217 12.00 -16.48 -16.68
CA ASP A 217 11.07 -17.54 -17.09
C ASP A 217 10.40 -18.26 -15.89
N VAL A 218 10.03 -17.48 -14.87
CA VAL A 218 9.27 -17.98 -13.72
C VAL A 218 7.97 -18.64 -14.16
N SER A 219 7.43 -19.61 -13.39
CA SER A 219 6.43 -20.52 -13.96
C SER A 219 5.23 -20.85 -13.07
N TRP A 220 5.14 -20.36 -11.82
CA TRP A 220 3.94 -20.60 -11.01
C TRP A 220 2.70 -19.97 -11.63
N THR A 221 1.54 -20.59 -11.41
CA THR A 221 0.27 -20.19 -12.02
C THR A 221 -0.12 -18.77 -11.59
N THR A 222 -0.60 -17.98 -12.54
CA THR A 222 -1.10 -16.62 -12.32
C THR A 222 -2.63 -16.59 -12.32
N TYR A 223 -3.20 -15.51 -11.75
CA TYR A 223 -4.65 -15.37 -11.70
C TYR A 223 -5.30 -15.19 -13.10
N PRO A 224 -4.71 -14.46 -14.06
CA PRO A 224 -5.22 -14.40 -15.43
C PRO A 224 -5.35 -15.77 -16.13
N GLU A 225 -4.44 -16.73 -15.85
CA GLU A 225 -4.60 -18.11 -16.35
C GLU A 225 -5.84 -18.79 -15.78
N ARG A 226 -6.15 -18.52 -14.50
CA ARG A 226 -7.35 -19.06 -13.84
C ARG A 226 -8.62 -18.45 -14.41
N LEU A 227 -8.60 -17.13 -14.71
CA LEU A 227 -9.69 -16.43 -15.41
C LEU A 227 -9.91 -17.05 -16.79
N GLU A 228 -8.84 -17.29 -17.56
CA GLU A 228 -8.92 -17.92 -18.89
C GLU A 228 -9.56 -19.30 -18.82
N LYS A 229 -9.09 -20.15 -17.92
CA LYS A 229 -9.63 -21.51 -17.71
C LYS A 229 -11.12 -21.49 -17.30
N ALA A 230 -11.53 -20.45 -16.57
CA ALA A 230 -12.91 -20.27 -16.15
C ALA A 230 -13.80 -19.56 -17.20
N ASN A 231 -13.26 -19.19 -18.35
CA ASN A 231 -13.94 -18.35 -19.36
C ASN A 231 -14.52 -17.07 -18.75
N VAL A 232 -13.72 -16.36 -17.96
CA VAL A 232 -13.96 -14.99 -17.49
C VAL A 232 -13.16 -14.05 -18.36
N SER A 233 -13.77 -13.01 -18.92
CA SER A 233 -13.10 -12.10 -19.84
C SER A 233 -12.10 -11.21 -19.08
N TRP A 234 -10.88 -11.08 -19.62
CA TRP A 234 -9.81 -10.27 -19.06
C TRP A 234 -8.87 -9.74 -20.14
N LYS A 235 -8.15 -8.65 -19.84
CA LYS A 235 -7.13 -8.08 -20.72
C LYS A 235 -6.17 -7.17 -19.95
N VAL A 236 -4.90 -7.14 -20.35
CA VAL A 236 -3.91 -6.16 -19.93
C VAL A 236 -3.70 -5.15 -21.03
N TYR A 237 -3.83 -3.87 -20.75
CA TYR A 237 -3.67 -2.78 -21.70
C TYR A 237 -2.38 -2.02 -21.40
N GLN A 238 -1.54 -1.88 -22.40
CA GLN A 238 -0.28 -1.13 -22.35
C GLN A 238 0.02 -0.54 -23.73
N ASN A 239 0.82 0.54 -23.80
CA ASN A 239 1.20 1.07 -25.09
C ASN A 239 2.18 0.14 -25.79
N GLU A 240 3.25 -0.27 -25.10
CA GLU A 240 4.24 -1.22 -25.62
C GLU A 240 4.86 -2.06 -24.48
N LEU A 241 5.54 -3.14 -24.84
CA LEU A 241 6.25 -4.04 -23.93
C LEU A 241 7.47 -3.38 -23.29
N SER A 242 7.95 -3.94 -22.19
CA SER A 242 9.27 -3.61 -21.62
C SER A 242 10.42 -4.39 -22.29
N LEU A 243 10.14 -5.45 -23.04
CA LEU A 243 11.13 -6.08 -23.90
C LEU A 243 11.63 -5.10 -24.98
N PRO A 244 12.90 -5.21 -25.45
CA PRO A 244 13.41 -4.38 -26.53
C PRO A 244 12.55 -4.47 -27.80
N VAL A 245 12.04 -3.33 -28.23
CA VAL A 245 11.16 -3.17 -29.41
C VAL A 245 11.66 -2.07 -30.35
N GLY A 246 12.89 -1.61 -30.16
CA GLY A 246 13.55 -0.62 -31.03
C GLY A 246 13.31 0.83 -30.64
N LEU A 247 12.80 1.09 -29.45
CA LEU A 247 12.70 2.43 -28.89
C LEU A 247 14.06 2.89 -28.34
N SER A 248 14.34 4.19 -28.39
CA SER A 248 15.46 4.79 -27.66
C SER A 248 15.06 5.00 -26.19
N ASN A 249 16.04 5.16 -25.27
CA ASN A 249 15.78 5.35 -23.85
C ASN A 249 14.71 6.43 -23.56
N SER A 250 14.78 7.58 -24.26
CA SER A 250 13.81 8.66 -24.07
C SER A 250 12.41 8.33 -24.66
N GLU A 251 12.34 7.43 -25.64
CA GLU A 251 11.07 6.92 -26.18
C GLU A 251 10.51 5.83 -25.27
N GLU A 252 11.37 4.97 -24.70
CA GLU A 252 10.96 3.95 -23.72
C GLU A 252 10.26 4.58 -22.54
N ASP A 253 10.82 5.64 -21.94
CA ASP A 253 10.22 6.35 -20.80
C ASP A 253 8.78 6.83 -21.07
N TRP A 254 8.45 7.14 -22.32
CA TRP A 254 7.14 7.64 -22.71
C TRP A 254 6.20 6.57 -23.30
N LEU A 255 6.73 5.48 -23.84
CA LEU A 255 5.99 4.60 -24.73
C LEU A 255 5.96 3.13 -24.29
N ALA A 256 7.00 2.63 -23.63
CA ALA A 256 7.07 1.26 -23.12
C ALA A 256 6.62 1.18 -21.66
N ASN A 257 6.07 0.05 -21.25
CA ASN A 257 5.81 -0.17 -19.83
C ASN A 257 7.15 -0.26 -19.06
N PHE A 258 7.13 0.08 -17.78
CA PHE A 258 8.34 0.15 -16.95
C PHE A 258 8.55 -1.15 -16.16
N THR A 259 8.56 -2.30 -16.84
CA THR A 259 8.60 -3.65 -16.22
C THR A 259 7.40 -3.97 -15.31
N ASP A 260 6.31 -3.25 -15.47
CA ASP A 260 5.14 -3.29 -14.62
C ASP A 260 4.15 -4.40 -14.96
N ASN A 261 4.24 -4.93 -16.16
CA ASN A 261 3.51 -6.12 -16.56
C ASN A 261 4.33 -7.38 -16.27
N ASN A 262 4.26 -7.89 -15.03
CA ASN A 262 5.02 -9.09 -14.66
C ASN A 262 4.71 -10.32 -15.53
N LEU A 263 3.58 -10.35 -16.27
CA LEU A 263 3.28 -11.47 -17.15
C LEU A 263 4.33 -11.63 -18.28
N GLU A 264 5.12 -10.59 -18.55
CA GLU A 264 6.29 -10.68 -19.45
C GLU A 264 7.38 -11.62 -18.91
N PHE A 265 7.42 -11.86 -17.61
CA PHE A 265 8.45 -12.65 -16.93
C PHE A 265 8.04 -14.12 -16.75
N TYR A 266 6.75 -14.42 -16.93
CA TYR A 266 6.23 -15.76 -16.78
C TYR A 266 6.34 -16.55 -18.08
N LYS A 267 7.03 -17.70 -18.01
CA LYS A 267 7.34 -18.56 -19.16
C LYS A 267 6.12 -18.89 -20.02
N GLN A 268 4.97 -19.16 -19.40
CA GLN A 268 3.75 -19.62 -20.07
C GLN A 268 3.12 -18.56 -20.98
N TYR A 269 3.43 -17.27 -20.78
CA TYR A 269 2.91 -16.18 -21.62
C TYR A 269 3.71 -15.96 -22.91
N ASN A 270 4.91 -16.54 -23.00
CA ASN A 270 5.67 -16.57 -24.25
C ASN A 270 5.92 -15.16 -24.85
N VAL A 271 6.25 -14.16 -24.03
CA VAL A 271 6.34 -12.73 -24.44
C VAL A 271 7.24 -12.51 -25.66
N ARG A 272 8.32 -13.30 -25.81
CA ARG A 272 9.28 -13.16 -26.93
C ARG A 272 8.69 -13.44 -28.31
N PHE A 273 7.49 -14.02 -28.41
CA PHE A 273 6.74 -14.16 -29.66
C PHE A 273 6.01 -12.87 -30.08
N HIS A 274 5.98 -11.83 -29.23
CA HIS A 274 5.27 -10.61 -29.58
C HIS A 274 5.87 -9.97 -30.84
N LYS A 275 4.98 -9.56 -31.76
CA LYS A 275 5.38 -9.08 -33.09
C LYS A 275 6.37 -7.92 -33.03
N ALA A 276 6.19 -6.94 -32.16
CA ALA A 276 7.08 -5.78 -32.05
C ALA A 276 8.51 -6.20 -31.68
N HIS A 277 8.66 -7.15 -30.75
CA HIS A 277 9.97 -7.70 -30.39
C HIS A 277 10.59 -8.52 -31.52
N TYR A 278 9.80 -9.34 -32.21
CA TYR A 278 10.28 -10.10 -33.34
C TYR A 278 10.76 -9.19 -34.50
N ASP A 279 10.01 -8.16 -34.83
CA ASP A 279 10.39 -7.17 -35.84
C ASP A 279 11.69 -6.43 -35.43
N TYR A 280 11.84 -6.09 -34.17
CA TYR A 280 13.07 -5.50 -33.64
C TYR A 280 14.27 -6.44 -33.76
N MET A 281 14.13 -7.73 -33.45
CA MET A 281 15.21 -8.71 -33.64
C MET A 281 15.68 -8.77 -35.10
N GLN A 282 14.76 -8.73 -36.06
CA GLN A 282 15.08 -8.69 -37.50
C GLN A 282 15.85 -7.42 -37.89
N PHE A 283 15.42 -6.28 -37.36
CA PHE A 283 16.06 -5.00 -37.56
C PHE A 283 17.49 -5.00 -36.97
N GLU A 284 17.66 -5.41 -35.74
CA GLU A 284 18.96 -5.42 -35.06
C GLU A 284 19.92 -6.42 -35.69
N LEU A 285 19.44 -7.59 -36.14
CA LEU A 285 20.24 -8.52 -36.92
C LEU A 285 20.81 -7.87 -38.19
N THR A 286 19.98 -7.11 -38.89
CA THR A 286 20.39 -6.39 -40.11
C THR A 286 21.47 -5.36 -39.80
N LYS A 287 21.27 -4.57 -38.76
CA LYS A 287 22.18 -3.54 -38.25
C LYS A 287 23.54 -4.13 -37.81
N LEU A 288 23.53 -5.24 -37.09
CA LEU A 288 24.77 -5.91 -36.65
C LEU A 288 25.54 -6.47 -37.86
N LYS A 289 24.84 -7.08 -38.84
CA LYS A 289 25.46 -7.55 -40.10
C LYS A 289 26.06 -6.40 -40.91
N GLU A 290 25.42 -5.24 -40.94
CA GLU A 290 25.98 -4.03 -41.55
C GLU A 290 27.16 -3.49 -40.75
N GLY A 291 27.09 -3.49 -39.44
CA GLY A 291 28.14 -3.06 -38.54
C GLY A 291 29.45 -3.84 -38.73
N LEU A 292 29.37 -5.15 -39.02
CA LEU A 292 30.55 -5.99 -39.35
C LEU A 292 31.32 -5.54 -40.59
N LYS A 293 30.73 -4.74 -41.45
CA LYS A 293 31.37 -4.23 -42.68
C LYS A 293 32.29 -3.03 -42.43
N SER A 294 32.25 -2.46 -41.21
CA SER A 294 33.12 -1.33 -40.83
C SER A 294 34.59 -1.72 -40.82
N LYS A 295 35.46 -0.83 -41.35
CA LYS A 295 36.90 -1.08 -41.48
C LYS A 295 37.68 -0.83 -40.17
N ASP A 296 37.07 -0.20 -39.18
CA ASP A 296 37.72 0.26 -37.94
C ASP A 296 37.40 -0.61 -36.72
N LEU A 297 37.04 -1.87 -36.93
CA LEU A 297 36.69 -2.79 -35.83
C LEU A 297 37.92 -3.51 -35.29
N THR A 298 38.06 -3.54 -33.97
CA THR A 298 39.00 -4.43 -33.28
C THR A 298 38.51 -5.87 -33.29
N GLU A 299 39.43 -6.85 -33.14
CA GLU A 299 39.06 -8.28 -33.11
C GLU A 299 38.01 -8.57 -32.04
N ASP A 300 38.17 -8.02 -30.83
CA ASP A 300 37.20 -8.15 -29.71
C ASP A 300 35.81 -7.65 -30.10
N LYS A 301 35.73 -6.50 -30.78
CA LYS A 301 34.44 -5.97 -31.25
C LYS A 301 33.80 -6.85 -32.31
N ILE A 302 34.61 -7.40 -33.22
CA ILE A 302 34.14 -8.35 -34.25
C ILE A 302 33.56 -9.59 -33.59
N GLU A 303 34.22 -10.14 -32.58
CA GLU A 303 33.75 -11.32 -31.85
C GLU A 303 32.45 -11.03 -31.10
N VAL A 304 32.34 -9.92 -30.40
CA VAL A 304 31.10 -9.48 -29.72
C VAL A 304 29.95 -9.37 -30.71
N ILE A 305 30.16 -8.72 -31.85
CA ILE A 305 29.12 -8.58 -32.90
C ILE A 305 28.71 -9.95 -33.48
N LYS A 306 29.66 -10.85 -33.74
CA LYS A 306 29.39 -12.20 -34.27
C LYS A 306 28.57 -13.02 -33.26
N ASN A 307 28.92 -12.98 -31.99
CA ASN A 307 28.17 -13.65 -30.94
C ASN A 307 26.76 -13.08 -30.83
N GLY A 308 26.60 -11.75 -30.95
CA GLY A 308 25.30 -11.09 -30.99
C GLY A 308 24.45 -11.56 -32.18
N ILE A 309 25.03 -11.63 -33.39
CA ILE A 309 24.35 -12.13 -34.58
C ILE A 309 23.89 -13.57 -34.37
N GLN A 310 24.75 -14.46 -33.88
CA GLN A 310 24.41 -15.85 -33.62
C GLN A 310 23.26 -15.99 -32.61
N GLY A 311 23.30 -15.21 -31.55
CA GLY A 311 22.23 -15.19 -30.53
C GLY A 311 20.88 -14.77 -31.12
N ILE A 312 20.86 -13.64 -31.85
CA ILE A 312 19.64 -13.12 -32.47
C ILE A 312 19.12 -14.08 -33.55
N GLU A 313 19.97 -14.69 -34.37
CA GLU A 313 19.54 -15.69 -35.35
C GLU A 313 18.89 -16.91 -34.70
N ALA A 314 19.43 -17.36 -33.58
CA ALA A 314 18.83 -18.44 -32.79
C ALA A 314 17.47 -18.03 -32.20
N ASP A 315 17.34 -16.81 -31.65
CA ASP A 315 16.08 -16.29 -31.10
C ASP A 315 15.02 -16.10 -32.20
N ILE A 316 15.37 -15.54 -33.36
CA ILE A 316 14.49 -15.42 -34.52
C ILE A 316 13.96 -16.81 -34.96
N ALA A 317 14.83 -17.82 -35.01
CA ALA A 317 14.41 -19.18 -35.33
C ALA A 317 13.52 -19.84 -34.29
N LYS A 318 13.78 -19.52 -33.00
CA LYS A 318 13.03 -20.04 -31.87
C LYS A 318 11.65 -19.41 -31.70
N TYR A 319 11.56 -18.09 -31.93
CA TYR A 319 10.36 -17.29 -31.70
C TYR A 319 9.68 -16.82 -32.99
N SER A 320 9.78 -17.60 -34.05
CA SER A 320 9.17 -17.24 -35.32
C SER A 320 7.64 -17.31 -35.30
N PRO A 321 6.94 -16.57 -36.20
CA PRO A 321 5.48 -16.61 -36.29
C PRO A 321 4.92 -18.03 -36.47
N GLU A 322 5.61 -18.92 -37.21
CA GLU A 322 5.19 -20.30 -37.40
C GLU A 322 5.25 -21.10 -36.09
N LYS A 323 6.23 -20.80 -35.23
CA LYS A 323 6.32 -21.40 -33.91
C LYS A 323 5.24 -20.88 -32.95
N PHE A 324 4.87 -19.60 -33.07
CA PHE A 324 3.73 -19.05 -32.36
C PHE A 324 2.42 -19.74 -32.74
N GLU A 325 2.18 -19.96 -34.02
CA GLU A 325 0.97 -20.68 -34.49
C GLU A 325 0.92 -22.14 -34.05
N ALA A 326 2.07 -22.73 -33.72
CA ALA A 326 2.16 -24.08 -33.18
C ALA A 326 1.86 -24.17 -31.67
N LEU A 327 1.76 -23.05 -30.96
CA LEU A 327 1.34 -23.03 -29.57
C LEU A 327 -0.12 -23.52 -29.42
N SER A 328 -0.48 -23.99 -28.24
CA SER A 328 -1.86 -24.33 -27.92
C SER A 328 -2.77 -23.10 -27.99
N GLU A 329 -4.06 -23.31 -28.22
CA GLU A 329 -5.04 -22.21 -28.23
C GLU A 329 -5.08 -21.46 -26.90
N PHE A 330 -4.86 -22.16 -25.79
CA PHE A 330 -4.75 -21.55 -24.47
C PHE A 330 -3.54 -20.60 -24.38
N GLU A 331 -2.34 -21.06 -24.80
CA GLU A 331 -1.13 -20.23 -24.77
C GLU A 331 -1.26 -19.00 -25.67
N LYS A 332 -1.82 -19.18 -26.89
CA LYS A 332 -2.11 -18.06 -27.79
C LYS A 332 -3.12 -17.08 -27.19
N ALA A 333 -4.15 -17.58 -26.50
CA ALA A 333 -5.16 -16.73 -25.88
C ALA A 333 -4.60 -15.90 -24.73
N ILE A 334 -3.84 -16.51 -23.79
CA ILE A 334 -3.23 -15.78 -22.69
C ILE A 334 -2.17 -14.78 -23.18
N HIS A 335 -1.37 -15.13 -24.17
CA HIS A 335 -0.40 -14.22 -24.81
C HIS A 335 -1.07 -12.96 -25.35
N LYS A 336 -2.09 -13.12 -26.21
CA LYS A 336 -2.80 -12.00 -26.84
C LYS A 336 -3.49 -11.08 -25.84
N LYS A 337 -3.98 -11.63 -24.73
CA LYS A 337 -4.67 -10.86 -23.69
C LYS A 337 -3.70 -10.19 -22.71
N ALA A 338 -2.58 -10.83 -22.41
CA ALA A 338 -1.54 -10.28 -21.55
C ALA A 338 -0.77 -9.12 -22.20
N PHE A 339 -0.69 -9.11 -23.53
CA PHE A 339 0.14 -8.18 -24.30
C PHE A 339 -0.71 -7.43 -25.34
N ALA A 340 -1.84 -6.84 -24.89
CA ALA A 340 -2.65 -5.99 -25.75
C ALA A 340 -2.01 -4.61 -25.86
N THR A 341 -1.12 -4.46 -26.85
CA THR A 341 -0.42 -3.21 -27.16
C THR A 341 -1.17 -2.37 -28.20
N ASN A 342 -0.80 -1.09 -28.34
CA ASN A 342 -1.46 -0.13 -29.22
C ASN A 342 -1.01 -0.22 -30.68
N THR A 343 -0.61 -1.39 -31.17
CA THR A 343 -0.08 -1.62 -32.51
C THR A 343 -0.98 -1.20 -33.67
N GLU A 344 -2.29 -1.06 -33.44
CA GLU A 344 -3.22 -0.53 -34.43
C GLU A 344 -3.17 1.00 -34.59
N ASP A 345 -2.55 1.75 -33.65
CA ASP A 345 -2.30 3.18 -33.81
C ASP A 345 -0.97 3.36 -34.59
N PRO A 346 -0.97 3.93 -35.80
CA PRO A 346 0.24 4.09 -36.62
C PRO A 346 1.29 5.02 -35.99
N ASP A 347 0.94 5.74 -34.94
CA ASP A 347 1.80 6.67 -34.24
C ASP A 347 2.23 6.18 -32.85
N TYR A 348 1.89 4.95 -32.43
CA TYR A 348 2.10 4.44 -31.07
C TYR A 348 3.57 4.37 -30.60
N HIS A 349 4.52 4.33 -31.55
CA HIS A 349 5.98 4.37 -31.30
C HIS A 349 6.60 5.76 -31.54
N LYS A 350 5.81 6.83 -31.62
CA LYS A 350 6.32 8.14 -31.98
C LYS A 350 6.07 9.17 -30.89
N LEU A 351 7.04 10.06 -30.70
CA LEU A 351 6.90 11.26 -29.89
C LEU A 351 6.54 12.48 -30.76
N THR A 352 5.97 13.48 -30.14
CA THR A 352 5.68 14.79 -30.73
C THR A 352 5.91 15.89 -29.68
N LYS A 353 6.14 17.13 -30.16
CA LYS A 353 6.24 18.28 -29.25
C LYS A 353 4.86 18.76 -28.84
N MET A 354 4.62 18.84 -27.53
CA MET A 354 3.48 19.53 -26.95
C MET A 354 3.93 20.88 -26.42
N THR A 355 3.11 21.91 -26.66
CA THR A 355 3.35 23.26 -26.09
C THR A 355 2.60 23.40 -24.76
N TYR A 356 3.27 23.94 -23.75
CA TYR A 356 2.68 24.38 -22.48
C TYR A 356 3.11 25.82 -22.18
N VAL A 357 2.41 26.51 -21.27
CA VAL A 357 2.70 27.88 -20.90
C VAL A 357 3.32 27.96 -19.51
N GLU A 358 4.51 28.55 -19.40
CA GLU A 358 5.19 28.79 -18.14
C GLU A 358 5.53 30.28 -18.00
N ASN A 359 5.02 30.94 -16.97
CA ASN A 359 5.23 32.37 -16.71
C ASN A 359 4.91 33.28 -17.92
N GLY A 360 3.90 32.89 -18.72
CA GLY A 360 3.51 33.60 -19.94
C GLY A 360 4.32 33.28 -21.19
N GLU A 361 5.35 32.44 -21.08
CA GLU A 361 6.18 31.96 -22.18
C GLU A 361 5.71 30.60 -22.68
N LYS A 362 5.72 30.39 -23.98
CA LYS A 362 5.44 29.08 -24.61
C LYS A 362 6.70 28.22 -24.60
N LYS A 363 6.63 27.08 -23.94
CA LYS A 363 7.67 26.06 -23.91
C LYS A 363 7.17 24.75 -24.54
N THR A 364 8.06 23.85 -24.88
CA THR A 364 7.70 22.55 -25.47
C THR A 364 8.32 21.40 -24.71
N MET A 365 7.61 20.28 -24.68
CA MET A 365 8.10 18.99 -24.17
C MET A 365 7.74 17.86 -25.12
N ASP A 366 8.50 16.78 -25.09
CA ASP A 366 8.14 15.56 -25.80
C ASP A 366 6.99 14.85 -25.08
N VAL A 367 6.05 14.32 -25.87
CA VAL A 367 4.92 13.52 -25.39
C VAL A 367 4.60 12.44 -26.43
N PRO A 368 3.90 11.37 -26.08
CA PRO A 368 3.41 10.39 -27.05
C PRO A 368 2.62 11.06 -28.18
N LYS A 369 2.96 10.73 -29.44
CA LYS A 369 2.19 11.19 -30.61
C LYS A 369 0.94 10.35 -30.80
N GLY A 370 1.02 9.04 -30.58
CA GLY A 370 -0.10 8.11 -30.57
C GLY A 370 -0.99 8.26 -29.33
N ASP A 371 -2.10 7.58 -29.34
CA ASP A 371 -2.96 7.46 -28.15
C ASP A 371 -2.47 6.30 -27.28
N ILE A 372 -1.85 6.60 -26.13
CA ILE A 372 -1.34 5.58 -25.21
C ILE A 372 -2.43 4.67 -24.63
N PHE A 373 -3.71 5.03 -24.80
CA PHE A 373 -4.88 4.24 -24.42
C PHE A 373 -5.65 3.72 -25.64
N TYR A 374 -5.05 3.69 -26.83
CA TYR A 374 -5.77 3.39 -28.07
C TYR A 374 -6.64 2.14 -27.99
N GLN A 375 -6.08 1.02 -27.57
CA GLN A 375 -6.83 -0.24 -27.48
C GLN A 375 -7.85 -0.21 -26.33
N PHE A 376 -7.51 0.37 -25.18
CA PHE A 376 -8.44 0.51 -24.06
C PHE A 376 -9.63 1.39 -24.44
N ARG A 377 -9.39 2.55 -25.04
CA ARG A 377 -10.42 3.46 -25.52
C ARG A 377 -11.33 2.79 -26.56
N LYS A 378 -10.72 2.08 -27.50
CA LYS A 378 -11.46 1.34 -28.53
C LYS A 378 -12.38 0.30 -27.92
N ASP A 379 -11.91 -0.49 -26.96
CA ASP A 379 -12.74 -1.51 -26.31
C ASP A 379 -13.86 -0.88 -25.47
N VAL A 380 -13.64 0.29 -24.84
CA VAL A 380 -14.69 1.05 -24.14
C VAL A 380 -15.73 1.61 -25.15
N ASP A 381 -15.27 2.23 -26.24
CA ASP A 381 -16.15 2.85 -27.23
C ASP A 381 -16.99 1.82 -28.01
N GLU A 382 -16.47 0.59 -28.17
CA GLU A 382 -17.13 -0.51 -28.87
C GLU A 382 -17.93 -1.46 -27.93
N ASP A 383 -18.06 -1.13 -26.65
CA ASP A 383 -18.72 -1.97 -25.62
C ASP A 383 -18.09 -3.37 -25.50
N LYS A 384 -16.76 -3.42 -25.59
CA LYS A 384 -15.94 -4.66 -25.54
C LYS A 384 -15.01 -4.73 -24.32
N LEU A 385 -15.17 -3.78 -23.38
CA LEU A 385 -14.35 -3.79 -22.17
C LEU A 385 -14.60 -5.11 -21.41
N PRO A 386 -13.55 -5.90 -21.08
CA PRO A 386 -13.73 -7.16 -20.37
C PRO A 386 -14.16 -6.96 -18.91
N MET A 387 -14.53 -8.07 -18.26
CA MET A 387 -14.87 -8.04 -16.83
C MET A 387 -13.68 -7.61 -15.97
N VAL A 388 -12.47 -8.03 -16.31
CA VAL A 388 -11.25 -7.67 -15.57
C VAL A 388 -10.24 -7.04 -16.52
N SER A 389 -9.80 -5.82 -16.20
CA SER A 389 -8.84 -5.06 -16.99
C SER A 389 -7.69 -4.59 -16.13
N TRP A 390 -6.48 -4.66 -16.62
CA TRP A 390 -5.29 -4.05 -16.01
C TRP A 390 -4.72 -3.01 -16.97
N LEU A 391 -4.49 -1.81 -16.45
CA LEU A 391 -3.79 -0.74 -17.16
C LEU A 391 -2.35 -0.71 -16.67
N VAL A 392 -1.40 -0.65 -17.60
CA VAL A 392 0.03 -0.60 -17.32
C VAL A 392 0.62 0.65 -17.95
N ALA A 393 1.18 1.51 -17.11
CA ALA A 393 1.68 2.83 -17.51
C ALA A 393 3.13 2.75 -18.03
N PRO A 394 3.52 3.59 -19.01
CA PRO A 394 4.92 3.90 -19.27
C PRO A 394 5.59 4.59 -18.06
N CYS A 395 6.93 4.51 -17.98
CA CYS A 395 7.74 5.04 -16.89
C CYS A 395 7.35 6.47 -16.48
N ASN A 396 7.26 7.41 -17.44
CA ASN A 396 6.90 8.81 -17.17
C ASN A 396 5.50 9.00 -16.61
N PHE A 397 4.64 7.98 -16.63
CA PHE A 397 3.29 7.99 -16.11
C PHE A 397 3.09 7.06 -14.90
N SER A 398 4.14 6.39 -14.43
CA SER A 398 4.08 5.38 -13.38
C SER A 398 4.15 5.93 -11.96
N ASP A 399 4.47 7.22 -11.77
CA ASP A 399 4.80 7.86 -10.49
C ASP A 399 6.10 7.37 -9.84
N HIS A 400 6.87 6.50 -10.50
CA HIS A 400 8.17 6.06 -9.98
C HIS A 400 9.05 7.26 -9.60
N PRO A 401 9.76 7.24 -8.47
CA PRO A 401 10.57 8.39 -8.02
C PRO A 401 11.62 8.88 -9.02
N SER A 402 12.13 8.01 -9.88
CA SER A 402 13.07 8.41 -10.94
C SER A 402 12.40 9.04 -12.18
N ALA A 403 11.08 9.08 -12.23
CA ALA A 403 10.30 9.68 -13.31
C ALA A 403 9.62 10.97 -12.84
N PRO A 404 9.32 11.92 -13.76
CA PRO A 404 8.53 13.08 -13.41
C PRO A 404 7.11 12.67 -13.02
N TRP A 405 6.47 13.50 -12.19
CA TRP A 405 5.17 13.18 -11.58
C TRP A 405 3.99 13.38 -12.56
N PHE A 406 3.94 12.57 -13.65
CA PHE A 406 2.87 12.66 -14.66
C PHE A 406 1.78 11.59 -14.52
N GLY A 407 1.86 10.71 -13.51
CA GLY A 407 0.86 9.65 -13.29
C GLY A 407 -0.56 10.18 -13.10
N ALA A 408 -0.71 11.37 -12.48
CA ALA A 408 -2.00 12.04 -12.36
C ALA A 408 -2.65 12.32 -13.73
N TRP A 409 -1.86 12.65 -14.75
CA TRP A 409 -2.35 12.86 -16.11
C TRP A 409 -2.84 11.54 -16.72
N TYR A 410 -2.06 10.47 -16.60
CA TYR A 410 -2.44 9.13 -17.08
C TYR A 410 -3.74 8.65 -16.42
N LEU A 411 -3.82 8.75 -15.09
CA LEU A 411 -5.00 8.37 -14.32
C LEU A 411 -6.23 9.21 -14.69
N SER A 412 -6.06 10.54 -14.87
CA SER A 412 -7.13 11.42 -15.32
C SER A 412 -7.67 11.02 -16.68
N GLU A 413 -6.81 10.65 -17.63
CA GLU A 413 -7.22 10.20 -18.97
C GLU A 413 -7.94 8.86 -18.92
N ALA A 414 -7.48 7.90 -18.10
CA ALA A 414 -8.14 6.62 -17.92
C ALA A 414 -9.58 6.79 -17.38
N ILE A 415 -9.76 7.63 -16.34
CA ILE A 415 -11.08 7.95 -15.79
C ILE A 415 -11.92 8.71 -16.82
N ASP A 416 -11.33 9.61 -17.61
CA ASP A 416 -12.01 10.37 -18.66
C ASP A 416 -12.61 9.44 -19.73
N ILE A 417 -11.83 8.45 -20.17
CA ILE A 417 -12.29 7.43 -21.13
C ILE A 417 -13.53 6.72 -20.61
N LEU A 418 -13.48 6.21 -19.38
CA LEU A 418 -14.58 5.48 -18.75
C LEU A 418 -15.81 6.34 -18.50
N THR A 419 -15.64 7.61 -18.11
CA THR A 419 -16.73 8.50 -17.73
C THR A 419 -17.37 9.24 -18.89
N LYS A 420 -16.70 9.34 -20.05
CA LYS A 420 -17.32 9.84 -21.30
C LYS A 420 -18.44 8.94 -21.79
N ASN A 421 -18.41 7.65 -21.43
CA ASN A 421 -19.54 6.75 -21.56
C ASN A 421 -20.16 6.49 -20.17
N PRO A 422 -21.17 7.27 -19.73
CA PRO A 422 -21.75 7.14 -18.39
C PRO A 422 -22.33 5.73 -18.12
N GLU A 423 -22.77 5.01 -19.13
CA GLU A 423 -23.33 3.65 -18.96
C GLU A 423 -22.23 2.63 -18.65
N ILE A 424 -21.02 2.83 -19.15
CA ILE A 424 -19.86 2.02 -18.76
C ILE A 424 -19.44 2.36 -17.32
N TRP A 425 -19.31 3.67 -17.00
CA TRP A 425 -18.89 4.06 -15.64
C TRP A 425 -19.87 3.59 -14.56
N LYS A 426 -21.18 3.63 -14.80
CA LYS A 426 -22.22 3.11 -13.89
C LYS A 426 -22.00 1.66 -13.48
N LYS A 427 -21.25 0.90 -14.27
CA LYS A 427 -20.98 -0.53 -14.09
C LYS A 427 -19.51 -0.82 -13.83
N THR A 428 -18.69 0.21 -13.56
CA THR A 428 -17.24 0.09 -13.41
C THR A 428 -16.82 0.30 -11.96
N ILE A 429 -15.89 -0.55 -11.50
CA ILE A 429 -15.09 -0.36 -10.30
C ILE A 429 -13.66 -0.11 -10.75
N PHE A 430 -13.14 1.08 -10.48
CA PHE A 430 -11.77 1.47 -10.79
C PHE A 430 -10.93 1.44 -9.51
N ILE A 431 -9.81 0.71 -9.52
CA ILE A 431 -8.93 0.51 -8.36
C ILE A 431 -7.56 1.06 -8.71
N LEU A 432 -7.20 2.15 -8.04
CA LEU A 432 -5.84 2.69 -8.02
C LEU A 432 -5.10 2.10 -6.83
N THR A 433 -3.92 1.54 -7.06
CA THR A 433 -3.02 1.08 -6.00
C THR A 433 -1.57 1.37 -6.36
N TYR A 434 -0.65 1.10 -5.43
CA TYR A 434 0.80 1.18 -5.63
C TYR A 434 1.42 -0.17 -5.25
N ASP A 435 2.52 -0.51 -5.89
CA ASP A 435 3.16 -1.82 -5.72
C ASP A 435 3.98 -1.91 -4.42
N GLU A 436 4.77 -0.88 -4.11
CA GLU A 436 5.61 -0.82 -2.91
C GLU A 436 5.95 0.64 -2.53
N ASN A 437 6.70 0.84 -1.44
CA ASN A 437 6.92 2.17 -0.86
C ASN A 437 8.22 2.87 -1.32
N ASP A 438 8.99 2.32 -2.27
CA ASP A 438 10.37 2.75 -2.56
C ASP A 438 11.24 2.64 -1.30
N GLY A 439 11.71 3.75 -0.81
CA GLY A 439 12.31 3.85 0.50
C GLY A 439 11.63 4.90 1.36
N TYR A 440 10.44 5.37 0.97
CA TYR A 440 9.72 6.38 1.74
C TYR A 440 9.10 5.80 3.00
N PHE A 441 9.24 6.55 4.08
CA PHE A 441 8.81 6.19 5.42
C PHE A 441 7.29 6.02 5.53
N ASP A 442 6.89 5.06 6.35
CA ASP A 442 5.52 4.92 6.85
C ASP A 442 5.55 4.65 8.35
N HIS A 443 4.67 5.30 9.12
CA HIS A 443 4.69 5.21 10.57
C HIS A 443 4.04 3.94 11.13
N VAL A 444 3.21 3.28 10.33
CA VAL A 444 2.56 2.04 10.74
C VAL A 444 3.48 0.86 10.48
N ALA A 445 3.87 0.17 11.54
CA ALA A 445 4.67 -1.03 11.41
C ALA A 445 3.90 -2.11 10.63
N PRO A 446 4.52 -2.76 9.63
CA PRO A 446 3.86 -3.83 8.91
C PRO A 446 3.47 -4.98 9.84
N PHE A 447 2.25 -5.46 9.70
CA PHE A 447 1.84 -6.70 10.34
C PHE A 447 2.52 -7.88 9.62
N VAL A 448 3.20 -8.71 10.39
CA VAL A 448 3.91 -9.88 9.84
C VAL A 448 3.55 -11.13 10.62
N PRO A 449 3.64 -12.32 10.00
CA PRO A 449 3.42 -13.56 10.74
C PRO A 449 4.62 -13.89 11.65
N PRO A 450 4.40 -14.43 12.85
CA PRO A 450 5.47 -15.12 13.57
C PRO A 450 5.86 -16.37 12.80
N LEU A 451 7.11 -16.82 12.90
CA LEU A 451 7.50 -18.12 12.37
C LEU A 451 6.84 -19.24 13.20
N SER A 452 5.97 -20.03 12.59
CA SER A 452 5.15 -21.03 13.30
C SER A 452 5.98 -22.09 14.05
N THR A 453 7.23 -22.27 13.68
CA THR A 453 8.17 -23.17 14.36
C THR A 453 8.89 -22.51 15.55
N ASP A 454 8.80 -21.20 15.73
CA ASP A 454 9.40 -20.46 16.83
C ASP A 454 8.34 -19.81 17.74
N LYS A 455 8.04 -20.49 18.84
CA LYS A 455 7.05 -20.01 19.82
C LYS A 455 7.43 -18.72 20.55
N GLN A 456 8.68 -18.26 20.40
CA GLN A 456 9.14 -17.01 21.02
C GLN A 456 8.83 -15.80 20.15
N MET A 457 8.36 -15.99 18.91
CA MET A 457 8.02 -14.89 17.99
C MET A 457 6.54 -14.49 18.06
N GLY A 458 5.70 -15.20 18.81
CA GLY A 458 4.27 -14.95 18.87
C GLY A 458 3.44 -16.22 18.64
N LYS A 459 2.20 -16.04 18.18
CA LYS A 459 1.27 -17.16 18.01
C LYS A 459 0.25 -16.85 16.90
N VAL A 460 -0.12 -17.88 16.15
CA VAL A 460 -1.22 -17.81 15.18
C VAL A 460 -2.33 -18.79 15.55
N ALA A 461 -3.54 -18.56 15.05
CA ALA A 461 -4.67 -19.43 15.25
C ALA A 461 -4.37 -20.86 14.74
N LYS A 462 -5.07 -21.83 15.31
CA LYS A 462 -4.86 -23.26 14.99
C LYS A 462 -5.06 -23.52 13.48
N GLY A 463 -4.13 -24.23 12.87
CA GLY A 463 -4.19 -24.62 11.46
C GLY A 463 -3.65 -23.59 10.48
N ILE A 464 -3.18 -22.43 10.94
CA ILE A 464 -2.41 -21.49 10.12
C ILE A 464 -0.95 -21.91 10.17
N ASP A 465 -0.37 -22.25 9.02
CA ASP A 465 1.08 -22.37 8.84
C ASP A 465 1.62 -21.08 8.25
N THR A 466 2.77 -20.63 8.72
CA THR A 466 3.40 -19.38 8.31
C THR A 466 4.80 -19.58 7.73
N GLN A 467 5.23 -20.82 7.55
CA GLN A 467 6.57 -21.11 7.04
C GLN A 467 6.76 -20.62 5.60
N ASP A 468 5.69 -20.64 4.79
CA ASP A 468 5.66 -20.13 3.44
C ASP A 468 5.78 -18.58 3.37
N GLU A 469 5.51 -17.88 4.47
CA GLU A 469 5.64 -16.44 4.62
C GLU A 469 7.02 -16.00 5.20
N TRP A 470 8.01 -16.89 5.21
CA TRP A 470 9.33 -16.59 5.74
C TRP A 470 10.46 -16.91 4.75
N VAL A 471 11.49 -16.08 4.75
CA VAL A 471 12.83 -16.40 4.23
C VAL A 471 13.70 -16.78 5.42
N THR A 472 14.07 -18.03 5.52
CA THR A 472 14.97 -18.52 6.57
C THR A 472 16.44 -18.19 6.24
N LYS A 473 17.34 -18.29 7.21
CA LYS A 473 18.78 -18.09 6.96
C LYS A 473 19.32 -19.05 5.92
N GLU A 474 18.82 -20.29 5.88
CA GLU A 474 19.25 -21.29 4.90
C GLU A 474 18.79 -20.90 3.49
N GLN A 475 17.52 -20.50 3.33
CA GLN A 475 17.01 -20.03 2.05
C GLN A 475 17.76 -18.79 1.55
N GLU A 476 18.12 -17.87 2.46
CA GLU A 476 18.93 -16.67 2.13
C GLU A 476 20.34 -17.04 1.64
N ARG A 477 20.98 -18.05 2.24
CA ARG A 477 22.28 -18.56 1.80
C ARG A 477 22.20 -19.20 0.41
N ILE A 478 21.19 -20.03 0.18
CA ILE A 478 20.93 -20.66 -1.12
C ILE A 478 20.71 -19.57 -2.18
N ARG A 479 19.76 -18.64 -1.91
CA ARG A 479 19.38 -17.57 -2.82
C ARG A 479 20.54 -16.66 -3.22
N THR A 480 21.35 -16.26 -2.26
CA THR A 480 22.47 -15.32 -2.48
C THR A 480 23.76 -16.01 -2.87
N ASN A 481 23.84 -17.33 -2.75
CA ASN A 481 25.09 -18.11 -2.83
C ASN A 481 26.20 -17.57 -1.90
N LYS A 482 25.80 -17.07 -0.71
CA LYS A 482 26.70 -16.51 0.31
C LYS A 482 26.56 -17.30 1.61
N PRO A 483 27.54 -18.16 1.96
CA PRO A 483 27.47 -18.98 3.17
C PRO A 483 27.31 -18.18 4.48
N ASP A 484 27.83 -16.95 4.51
CA ASP A 484 27.80 -16.08 5.69
C ASP A 484 26.54 -15.23 5.79
N SER A 485 25.62 -15.31 4.82
CA SER A 485 24.35 -14.56 4.89
C SER A 485 23.52 -15.02 6.09
N GLN A 486 23.13 -14.07 6.93
CA GLN A 486 22.34 -14.31 8.15
C GLN A 486 20.96 -13.68 8.10
N LEU A 487 20.61 -13.02 6.99
CA LEU A 487 19.33 -12.35 6.86
C LEU A 487 18.20 -13.39 6.83
N ALA A 488 17.34 -13.33 7.83
CA ALA A 488 16.09 -14.08 7.88
C ALA A 488 14.99 -13.11 8.28
N SER A 489 13.85 -13.17 7.61
CA SER A 489 12.75 -12.24 7.87
C SER A 489 11.43 -12.83 7.39
N PRO A 490 10.29 -12.42 7.97
CA PRO A 490 9.02 -12.60 7.31
C PRO A 490 9.03 -11.88 5.95
N ILE A 491 8.35 -12.46 4.97
CA ILE A 491 8.20 -11.90 3.63
C ILE A 491 7.37 -10.63 3.69
N GLY A 492 6.29 -10.62 4.40
CA GLY A 492 5.39 -9.48 4.53
C GLY A 492 4.39 -9.68 5.69
N LEU A 493 3.43 -8.71 5.84
CA LEU A 493 3.21 -7.60 4.86
C LEU A 493 4.43 -6.66 4.77
N GLY A 494 4.49 -5.88 3.69
CA GLY A 494 5.39 -4.74 3.59
C GLY A 494 4.77 -3.47 4.18
N TYR A 495 5.29 -2.29 3.81
CA TYR A 495 4.77 -1.01 4.32
C TYR A 495 3.46 -0.60 3.66
N ARG A 496 2.73 0.33 4.26
CA ARG A 496 1.50 0.84 3.65
C ARG A 496 1.80 1.57 2.35
N VAL A 497 0.93 1.33 1.38
CA VAL A 497 0.92 2.01 0.08
C VAL A 497 -0.48 2.56 -0.20
N PRO A 498 -0.62 3.63 -1.01
CA PRO A 498 -1.91 4.19 -1.33
C PRO A 498 -2.83 3.19 -2.05
N MET A 499 -4.12 3.20 -1.70
CA MET A 499 -5.17 2.56 -2.48
C MET A 499 -6.43 3.42 -2.44
N ILE A 500 -7.02 3.68 -3.62
CA ILE A 500 -8.28 4.40 -3.77
C ILE A 500 -9.20 3.59 -4.69
N ILE A 501 -10.43 3.37 -4.26
CA ILE A 501 -11.44 2.69 -5.05
C ILE A 501 -12.48 3.70 -5.52
N ALA A 502 -12.51 3.96 -6.83
CA ALA A 502 -13.42 4.89 -7.47
C ALA A 502 -14.52 4.13 -8.23
N SER A 503 -15.74 4.31 -7.79
CA SER A 503 -16.92 3.69 -8.41
C SER A 503 -18.20 4.43 -8.00
N PRO A 504 -19.31 4.18 -8.64
CA PRO A 504 -20.60 4.70 -8.17
C PRO A 504 -20.98 4.28 -6.74
N TRP A 505 -20.40 3.18 -6.22
CA TRP A 505 -20.70 2.63 -4.87
C TRP A 505 -19.66 3.00 -3.81
N THR A 506 -18.66 3.83 -4.14
CA THR A 506 -17.59 4.24 -3.21
C THR A 506 -17.45 5.76 -3.09
N ARG A 507 -18.48 6.51 -3.53
CA ARG A 507 -18.52 7.98 -3.52
C ARG A 507 -18.65 8.52 -2.10
N GLY A 508 -18.10 9.70 -1.83
CA GLY A 508 -18.32 10.44 -0.58
C GLY A 508 -17.09 10.55 0.32
N GLY A 509 -15.90 10.23 -0.19
CA GLY A 509 -14.64 10.43 0.54
C GLY A 509 -14.50 9.57 1.78
N TRP A 510 -14.88 8.31 1.72
CA TRP A 510 -14.79 7.36 2.81
C TRP A 510 -13.36 6.94 3.13
N VAL A 511 -13.15 6.53 4.38
CA VAL A 511 -11.90 5.86 4.79
C VAL A 511 -12.22 4.42 5.20
N ASN A 512 -11.48 3.49 4.61
CA ASN A 512 -11.50 2.08 4.98
C ASN A 512 -10.20 1.75 5.72
N SER A 513 -10.30 1.24 6.95
CA SER A 513 -9.16 0.88 7.79
C SER A 513 -9.07 -0.64 8.05
N GLU A 514 -9.67 -1.46 7.18
CA GLU A 514 -9.44 -2.91 7.18
C GLU A 514 -8.02 -3.20 6.69
N VAL A 515 -7.35 -4.20 7.28
CA VAL A 515 -6.04 -4.64 6.82
C VAL A 515 -6.19 -5.29 5.44
N LEU A 516 -5.60 -4.67 4.44
CA LEU A 516 -5.59 -5.12 3.06
C LEU A 516 -4.15 -5.22 2.56
N ASP A 517 -3.91 -6.12 1.60
CA ASP A 517 -2.68 -6.17 0.83
C ASP A 517 -2.96 -6.36 -0.67
N LEU A 518 -1.92 -6.48 -1.49
CA LEU A 518 -2.11 -6.67 -2.93
C LEU A 518 -2.89 -7.95 -3.26
N THR A 519 -2.80 -9.00 -2.42
CA THR A 519 -3.60 -10.23 -2.60
C THR A 519 -5.08 -10.03 -2.28
N SER A 520 -5.44 -8.96 -1.55
CA SER A 520 -6.83 -8.60 -1.31
C SER A 520 -7.59 -8.30 -2.61
N THR A 521 -6.90 -7.80 -3.64
CA THR A 521 -7.48 -7.59 -4.97
C THR A 521 -7.90 -8.89 -5.63
N LEU A 522 -7.10 -9.95 -5.47
CA LEU A 522 -7.41 -11.29 -5.97
C LEU A 522 -8.58 -11.90 -5.17
N GLN A 523 -8.58 -11.77 -3.85
CA GLN A 523 -9.68 -12.23 -3.00
C GLN A 523 -10.99 -11.49 -3.32
N PHE A 524 -10.90 -10.21 -3.71
CA PHE A 524 -12.06 -9.45 -4.20
C PHE A 524 -12.60 -10.02 -5.52
N LEU A 525 -11.71 -10.29 -6.48
CA LEU A 525 -12.08 -10.90 -7.75
C LEU A 525 -12.71 -12.29 -7.55
N GLU A 526 -12.15 -13.12 -6.68
CA GLU A 526 -12.73 -14.41 -6.31
C GLU A 526 -14.18 -14.28 -5.86
N TYR A 527 -14.42 -13.39 -4.87
CA TYR A 527 -15.74 -13.14 -4.32
C TYR A 527 -16.70 -12.55 -5.36
N PHE A 528 -16.26 -11.53 -6.10
CA PHE A 528 -17.07 -10.85 -7.10
C PHE A 528 -17.50 -11.80 -8.23
N ILE A 529 -16.55 -12.56 -8.79
CA ILE A 529 -16.80 -13.48 -9.89
C ILE A 529 -17.74 -14.61 -9.44
N GLU A 530 -17.52 -15.18 -8.24
CA GLU A 530 -18.40 -16.22 -7.71
C GLU A 530 -19.83 -15.70 -7.53
N LYS A 531 -20.00 -14.51 -6.94
CA LYS A 531 -21.34 -13.91 -6.74
C LYS A 531 -22.03 -13.56 -8.05
N LYS A 532 -21.29 -13.02 -9.01
CA LYS A 532 -21.84 -12.57 -10.29
C LYS A 532 -22.12 -13.71 -11.26
N THR A 533 -21.28 -14.71 -11.33
CA THR A 533 -21.28 -15.73 -12.38
C THR A 533 -21.55 -17.15 -11.89
N GLY A 534 -21.47 -17.38 -10.58
CA GLY A 534 -21.50 -18.71 -9.96
C GLY A 534 -20.20 -19.52 -10.15
N LYS A 535 -19.17 -18.97 -10.84
CA LYS A 535 -17.91 -19.65 -11.09
C LYS A 535 -16.94 -19.40 -9.93
N LYS A 536 -16.35 -20.46 -9.40
CA LYS A 536 -15.28 -20.35 -8.39
C LYS A 536 -13.92 -20.26 -9.09
N VAL A 537 -13.30 -19.08 -9.00
CA VAL A 537 -11.98 -18.81 -9.55
C VAL A 537 -11.07 -18.43 -8.38
N ILE A 538 -10.44 -19.43 -7.77
CA ILE A 538 -9.66 -19.26 -6.54
C ILE A 538 -8.18 -19.15 -6.86
N GLU A 539 -7.48 -18.15 -6.30
CA GLU A 539 -6.03 -18.05 -6.35
C GLU A 539 -5.40 -18.92 -5.25
N GLU A 540 -5.12 -20.16 -5.59
CA GLU A 540 -4.64 -21.16 -4.64
C GLU A 540 -3.24 -20.86 -4.06
N ASN A 541 -2.50 -19.91 -4.63
CA ASN A 541 -1.16 -19.57 -4.19
C ASN A 541 -1.15 -18.60 -2.99
N ILE A 542 -2.27 -17.92 -2.71
CA ILE A 542 -2.38 -17.07 -1.52
C ILE A 542 -2.26 -17.95 -0.27
N SER A 543 -1.34 -17.60 0.63
CA SER A 543 -1.13 -18.34 1.87
C SER A 543 -2.36 -18.31 2.79
N ASN A 544 -2.49 -19.30 3.66
CA ASN A 544 -3.58 -19.35 4.62
C ASN A 544 -3.54 -18.16 5.58
N TRP A 545 -2.36 -17.68 5.96
CA TRP A 545 -2.20 -16.52 6.82
C TRP A 545 -2.76 -15.25 6.15
N ARG A 546 -2.39 -14.98 4.89
CA ARG A 546 -2.92 -13.80 4.17
C ARG A 546 -4.42 -13.86 3.97
N ARG A 547 -4.95 -15.04 3.65
CA ARG A 547 -6.41 -15.22 3.46
C ARG A 547 -7.22 -14.89 4.71
N GLU A 548 -6.63 -15.07 5.89
CA GLU A 548 -7.32 -14.79 7.15
C GLU A 548 -7.07 -13.36 7.65
N VAL A 549 -5.84 -12.87 7.51
CA VAL A 549 -5.44 -11.55 8.04
C VAL A 549 -5.84 -10.42 7.11
N CYS A 550 -5.75 -10.61 5.79
CA CYS A 550 -6.09 -9.60 4.82
C CYS A 550 -7.55 -9.71 4.36
N GLY A 551 -8.26 -8.59 4.37
CA GLY A 551 -9.63 -8.49 3.89
C GLY A 551 -9.76 -8.75 2.39
N ASN A 552 -11.01 -8.91 1.93
CA ASN A 552 -11.33 -9.10 0.52
C ASN A 552 -11.93 -7.83 -0.12
N MET A 553 -11.66 -6.67 0.44
CA MET A 553 -12.12 -5.36 -0.03
C MET A 553 -13.64 -5.13 -0.06
N THR A 554 -14.49 -6.10 0.30
CA THR A 554 -15.94 -5.89 0.27
C THR A 554 -16.44 -4.83 1.25
N SER A 555 -15.67 -4.54 2.29
CA SER A 555 -15.94 -3.47 3.28
C SER A 555 -15.82 -2.05 2.73
N VAL A 556 -15.19 -1.85 1.56
CA VAL A 556 -15.01 -0.51 0.97
C VAL A 556 -16.30 0.04 0.35
N PHE A 557 -17.26 -0.83 0.03
CA PHE A 557 -18.52 -0.45 -0.61
C PHE A 557 -19.59 -0.13 0.42
N GLN A 558 -20.19 1.05 0.31
CA GLN A 558 -21.18 1.51 1.26
C GLN A 558 -22.59 1.49 0.67
N PRO A 559 -23.60 0.94 1.39
CA PRO A 559 -24.97 0.91 0.92
C PRO A 559 -25.63 2.29 0.93
N GLU A 560 -25.21 3.17 1.85
CA GLU A 560 -25.71 4.54 1.95
C GLU A 560 -24.55 5.51 1.65
N GLN A 561 -24.75 6.34 0.64
CA GLN A 561 -23.77 7.36 0.26
C GLN A 561 -24.18 8.70 0.85
N ASP A 562 -23.41 9.21 1.79
CA ASP A 562 -23.56 10.58 2.25
C ASP A 562 -22.88 11.53 1.25
N LEU A 563 -23.66 12.08 0.36
CA LEU A 563 -23.22 12.96 -0.72
C LEU A 563 -23.15 14.43 -0.29
N ARG A 564 -22.96 14.71 1.01
CA ARG A 564 -22.71 16.07 1.45
C ARG A 564 -21.55 16.65 0.68
N ASN A 565 -21.70 17.90 0.21
CA ASN A 565 -20.77 18.70 -0.59
C ASN A 565 -19.30 18.33 -0.33
N VAL A 566 -18.77 17.50 -1.19
CA VAL A 566 -17.33 17.25 -1.24
C VAL A 566 -16.77 18.45 -2.00
N ASP A 567 -16.05 19.31 -1.29
CA ASP A 567 -15.34 20.43 -1.89
C ASP A 567 -14.07 19.86 -2.55
N LEU A 568 -14.03 19.92 -3.85
CA LEU A 568 -13.03 19.25 -4.65
C LEU A 568 -12.17 20.32 -5.33
N ASP A 569 -10.87 20.32 -5.03
CA ASP A 569 -9.91 21.27 -5.56
C ASP A 569 -9.70 21.08 -7.07
N PHE A 570 -9.63 22.19 -7.78
CA PHE A 570 -9.32 22.22 -9.20
C PHE A 570 -7.83 22.04 -9.48
N VAL A 571 -7.49 21.26 -10.51
CA VAL A 571 -6.13 21.12 -11.02
C VAL A 571 -6.10 21.49 -12.50
N ASP A 572 -5.49 22.64 -12.82
CA ASP A 572 -5.20 23.00 -14.20
C ASP A 572 -4.02 22.18 -14.72
N ARG A 573 -4.23 21.43 -15.80
CA ARG A 573 -3.22 20.52 -16.36
C ARG A 573 -1.98 21.28 -16.80
N ASP A 574 -2.13 22.39 -17.51
CA ASP A 574 -0.99 23.10 -18.09
C ASP A 574 -0.15 23.78 -16.99
N GLN A 575 -0.80 24.30 -15.94
CA GLN A 575 -0.11 24.82 -14.76
C GLN A 575 0.63 23.70 -14.01
N TYR A 576 0.02 22.52 -13.90
CA TYR A 576 0.65 21.38 -13.25
C TYR A 576 1.88 20.87 -14.03
N LEU A 577 1.75 20.74 -15.36
CA LEU A 577 2.86 20.37 -16.23
C LEU A 577 3.99 21.41 -16.18
N ALA A 578 3.66 22.70 -16.25
CA ALA A 578 4.63 23.77 -16.13
C ALA A 578 5.39 23.71 -14.80
N ARG A 579 4.69 23.43 -13.69
CA ARG A 579 5.28 23.27 -12.35
C ARG A 579 6.29 22.13 -12.34
N ILE A 580 5.92 20.93 -12.84
CA ILE A 580 6.81 19.77 -12.93
C ILE A 580 8.02 20.06 -13.82
N MET A 581 7.80 20.63 -15.00
CA MET A 581 8.88 20.90 -15.96
C MET A 581 9.85 21.98 -15.45
N SER A 582 9.34 23.04 -14.84
CA SER A 582 10.18 24.10 -14.27
C SER A 582 10.99 23.62 -13.06
N ALA A 583 10.52 22.61 -12.35
CA ALA A 583 11.21 22.04 -11.20
C ALA A 583 12.59 21.43 -11.57
N ARG A 584 12.78 21.03 -12.81
CA ARG A 584 14.04 20.44 -13.31
C ARG A 584 15.28 21.29 -13.06
N GLU A 585 15.12 22.61 -13.19
CA GLU A 585 16.21 23.59 -13.05
C GLU A 585 16.39 24.10 -11.61
N LYS A 586 15.59 23.60 -10.66
CA LYS A 586 15.62 24.04 -9.26
C LYS A 586 16.63 23.23 -8.45
N LYS A 587 16.88 23.69 -7.23
CA LYS A 587 17.78 23.00 -6.28
C LYS A 587 17.10 21.77 -5.69
N VAL A 588 17.89 20.81 -5.21
CA VAL A 588 17.39 19.73 -4.36
C VAL A 588 16.69 20.27 -3.11
N PRO A 589 15.73 19.54 -2.53
CA PRO A 589 15.13 19.91 -1.24
C PRO A 589 16.18 20.21 -0.18
N GLY A 590 15.85 21.12 0.72
CA GLY A 590 16.71 21.55 1.82
C GLY A 590 15.88 21.97 3.03
N GLY A 591 16.56 22.47 4.06
CA GLY A 591 15.88 22.97 5.26
C GLY A 591 15.27 21.86 6.13
N PHE A 592 15.88 20.68 6.11
CA PHE A 592 15.44 19.52 6.91
C PHE A 592 15.40 19.85 8.38
N ASN A 593 14.27 19.52 9.03
CA ASN A 593 14.07 19.80 10.43
C ASN A 593 14.82 18.77 11.30
N LYS A 594 15.90 19.24 11.96
CA LYS A 594 16.50 18.50 13.05
C LYS A 594 15.76 18.78 14.35
N PHE A 595 15.58 17.75 15.17
CA PHE A 595 14.92 17.83 16.46
C PHE A 595 15.89 17.44 17.59
N GLY A 596 15.72 18.08 18.75
CA GLY A 596 16.40 17.66 19.98
C GLY A 596 15.62 16.56 20.70
N GLN A 597 16.28 15.52 21.17
CA GLN A 597 15.60 14.46 21.93
C GLN A 597 14.80 15.02 23.14
N ARG A 598 15.36 15.98 23.88
CA ARG A 598 14.67 16.63 25.00
C ARG A 598 13.44 17.44 24.55
N GLU A 599 13.51 18.04 23.36
CA GLU A 599 12.38 18.77 22.75
C GLU A 599 11.22 17.81 22.45
N VAL A 600 11.52 16.68 21.83
CA VAL A 600 10.52 15.67 21.45
C VAL A 600 9.92 15.03 22.69
N LEU A 601 10.73 14.54 23.63
CA LEU A 601 10.27 13.87 24.85
C LEU A 601 9.58 14.83 25.84
N GLY A 602 9.94 16.10 25.82
CA GLY A 602 9.32 17.13 26.68
C GLY A 602 8.01 17.69 26.13
N SER A 603 7.67 17.43 24.87
CA SER A 603 6.41 17.87 24.29
C SER A 603 5.25 17.00 24.76
N LYS A 604 4.12 17.63 25.11
CA LYS A 604 2.88 16.91 25.45
C LYS A 604 2.37 16.07 24.29
N HIS A 605 2.59 16.55 23.07
CA HIS A 605 2.26 15.86 21.84
C HIS A 605 3.18 16.37 20.72
N TRP A 606 3.66 15.48 19.81
CA TRP A 606 4.59 15.85 18.73
C TRP A 606 3.98 16.86 17.74
N THR A 607 2.67 16.83 17.51
CA THR A 607 2.00 17.80 16.63
C THR A 607 2.08 19.23 17.13
N LEU A 608 2.44 19.47 18.39
CA LEU A 608 2.68 20.81 18.95
C LEU A 608 4.07 21.34 18.62
N LEU A 609 4.96 20.50 18.14
CA LEU A 609 6.27 20.94 17.68
C LEU A 609 6.11 21.76 16.38
N SER A 610 6.64 22.98 16.35
CA SER A 610 6.43 23.94 15.26
C SER A 610 6.93 23.44 13.91
N LYS A 611 7.94 22.57 13.92
CA LYS A 611 8.57 22.00 12.73
C LYS A 611 7.92 20.69 12.26
N PHE A 612 7.02 20.10 13.08
CA PHE A 612 6.34 18.87 12.71
C PHE A 612 5.21 19.15 11.69
N PRO A 613 4.98 18.27 10.70
CA PRO A 613 3.91 18.46 9.71
C PRO A 613 2.54 18.64 10.36
N LYS A 614 1.69 19.39 9.69
CA LYS A 614 0.28 19.53 10.06
C LYS A 614 -0.57 18.71 9.13
N GLN A 615 -1.32 17.77 9.66
CA GLN A 615 -2.38 17.09 8.94
C GLN A 615 -3.59 18.01 8.82
N GLU A 616 -4.31 17.91 7.70
CA GLU A 616 -5.53 18.69 7.45
C GLU A 616 -6.58 18.42 8.54
N GLU A 617 -7.24 19.50 9.02
CA GLU A 617 -8.31 19.38 10.03
C GLU A 617 -9.57 18.75 9.43
N GLY A 618 -10.26 17.93 10.23
CA GLY A 618 -11.55 17.34 9.90
C GLY A 618 -11.58 15.82 9.98
N ILE A 619 -12.80 15.31 9.94
CA ILE A 619 -13.13 13.89 9.91
C ILE A 619 -13.67 13.50 8.55
N LYS A 620 -13.60 12.21 8.23
CA LYS A 620 -14.26 11.59 7.08
C LYS A 620 -15.23 10.51 7.55
N PRO A 621 -16.22 10.12 6.75
CA PRO A 621 -16.98 8.91 7.01
C PRO A 621 -16.05 7.70 6.99
N SER A 622 -16.27 6.73 7.89
CA SER A 622 -15.47 5.52 8.06
C SER A 622 -16.28 4.28 7.75
N CYS A 623 -15.71 3.40 6.95
CA CYS A 623 -16.27 2.09 6.67
C CYS A 623 -16.24 1.23 7.95
N ALA A 624 -17.26 0.37 8.12
CA ALA A 624 -17.30 -0.58 9.22
C ALA A 624 -16.21 -1.64 9.04
N LEU A 625 -15.48 -1.94 10.10
CA LEU A 625 -14.58 -3.08 10.14
C LEU A 625 -15.34 -4.38 10.45
N PRO A 626 -14.84 -5.54 9.98
CA PRO A 626 -15.54 -6.81 10.13
C PRO A 626 -15.47 -7.39 11.56
N TYR A 627 -14.67 -6.82 12.47
CA TYR A 627 -14.41 -7.41 13.78
C TYR A 627 -14.17 -6.37 14.89
N ASN A 628 -14.49 -6.75 16.14
CA ASN A 628 -13.99 -6.10 17.36
C ASN A 628 -12.76 -6.84 17.90
N LEU A 629 -11.83 -6.08 18.45
CA LEU A 629 -10.62 -6.58 19.09
C LEU A 629 -10.67 -6.37 20.58
N GLN A 630 -10.29 -7.38 21.36
CA GLN A 630 -10.13 -7.29 22.79
C GLN A 630 -8.80 -7.90 23.19
N VAL A 631 -8.06 -7.19 24.03
CA VAL A 631 -6.86 -7.72 24.69
C VAL A 631 -6.91 -7.36 26.17
N ASN A 632 -6.87 -8.37 27.00
CA ASN A 632 -6.83 -8.25 28.44
C ASN A 632 -5.47 -8.76 28.96
N PHE A 633 -5.01 -8.18 30.06
CA PHE A 633 -3.71 -8.50 30.64
C PHE A 633 -3.84 -8.71 32.14
N ASN A 634 -3.32 -9.83 32.61
CA ASN A 634 -3.40 -10.23 34.01
C ASN A 634 -2.17 -11.03 34.45
N VAL A 635 -2.08 -11.28 35.72
CA VAL A 635 -1.14 -12.27 36.24
C VAL A 635 -1.77 -13.64 36.17
N ALA A 636 -1.04 -14.59 35.62
CA ALA A 636 -1.49 -15.96 35.52
C ALA A 636 -1.75 -16.59 36.89
N ALA A 637 -2.60 -17.60 36.95
CA ALA A 637 -2.94 -18.31 38.21
C ALA A 637 -1.72 -18.86 38.95
N SER A 638 -0.66 -19.20 38.23
CA SER A 638 0.64 -19.63 38.75
C SER A 638 1.35 -18.56 39.61
N LYS A 639 0.99 -17.27 39.42
CA LYS A 639 1.66 -16.09 40.01
C LYS A 639 3.15 -15.95 39.65
N THR A 640 3.61 -16.67 38.65
CA THR A 640 5.00 -16.65 38.11
C THR A 640 5.07 -16.11 36.70
N GLN A 641 3.91 -15.91 36.08
CA GLN A 641 3.81 -15.48 34.69
C GLN A 641 2.79 -14.34 34.55
N LEU A 642 3.03 -13.52 33.56
CA LEU A 642 2.10 -12.55 33.00
C LEU A 642 1.33 -13.22 31.87
N GLN A 643 0.03 -13.00 31.78
CA GLN A 643 -0.85 -13.57 30.76
C GLN A 643 -1.53 -12.46 29.98
N MET A 644 -1.52 -12.57 28.67
CA MET A 644 -2.32 -11.73 27.78
C MET A 644 -3.33 -12.62 27.04
N ASP A 645 -4.61 -12.22 27.08
CA ASP A 645 -5.70 -12.90 26.41
C ASP A 645 -6.14 -12.07 25.20
N PHE A 646 -6.12 -12.64 24.03
CA PHE A 646 -6.48 -12.03 22.75
C PHE A 646 -7.80 -12.60 22.26
N ILE A 647 -8.74 -11.75 21.91
CA ILE A 647 -10.08 -12.14 21.44
C ILE A 647 -10.43 -11.30 20.21
N VAL A 648 -10.92 -11.96 19.19
CA VAL A 648 -11.51 -11.34 18.00
C VAL A 648 -12.97 -11.80 17.90
N GLU A 649 -13.88 -10.84 17.72
CA GLU A 649 -15.30 -11.11 17.55
C GLU A 649 -15.78 -10.46 16.26
N SER A 650 -16.18 -11.29 15.28
CA SER A 650 -16.71 -10.80 14.02
C SER A 650 -18.14 -10.25 14.19
N ASN A 651 -18.35 -9.06 13.67
CA ASN A 651 -19.65 -8.39 13.62
C ASN A 651 -20.40 -8.76 12.34
N GLN A 652 -21.19 -9.82 12.35
CA GLN A 652 -22.26 -10.11 11.37
C GLN A 652 -21.88 -10.52 9.93
N LEU A 653 -20.63 -10.56 9.52
CA LEU A 653 -20.29 -11.08 8.20
C LEU A 653 -20.26 -12.61 8.21
N LYS A 654 -21.39 -13.21 7.94
CA LYS A 654 -21.67 -14.66 8.08
C LYS A 654 -20.84 -15.58 7.19
N ASN A 655 -20.02 -15.07 6.27
CA ASN A 655 -19.45 -15.84 5.17
C ASN A 655 -17.91 -15.90 5.12
N LYS A 656 -17.18 -15.26 6.00
CA LYS A 656 -15.72 -15.34 6.06
C LYS A 656 -15.27 -15.43 7.52
N VAL A 657 -14.31 -16.32 7.80
CA VAL A 657 -13.55 -16.32 9.05
C VAL A 657 -12.46 -15.26 8.92
N TYR A 658 -12.38 -14.38 9.87
CA TYR A 658 -11.35 -13.34 9.93
C TYR A 658 -10.38 -13.63 11.07
N SER A 659 -9.11 -13.40 10.81
CA SER A 659 -8.10 -13.25 11.85
C SER A 659 -7.61 -11.82 11.85
N ALA A 660 -7.49 -11.20 13.03
CA ALA A 660 -6.88 -9.89 13.13
C ALA A 660 -5.41 -10.02 13.51
N PRO A 661 -4.52 -9.27 12.85
CA PRO A 661 -3.12 -9.20 13.25
C PRO A 661 -2.96 -8.26 14.45
N LEU A 662 -2.11 -8.65 15.40
CA LEU A 662 -1.75 -7.85 16.56
C LEU A 662 -0.24 -7.93 16.78
N GLN A 663 0.36 -6.84 17.25
CA GLN A 663 1.77 -6.77 17.61
C GLN A 663 1.92 -6.35 19.06
N VAL A 664 2.77 -7.05 19.80
CA VAL A 664 3.08 -6.74 21.20
C VAL A 664 4.53 -6.32 21.31
N TYR A 665 4.77 -5.19 21.95
CA TYR A 665 6.09 -4.61 22.17
C TYR A 665 6.41 -4.59 23.67
N ASP A 666 7.53 -5.19 24.08
CA ASP A 666 8.11 -4.98 25.41
C ASP A 666 8.94 -3.70 25.40
N MET A 667 8.38 -2.64 25.96
CA MET A 667 9.02 -1.33 25.99
C MET A 667 10.21 -1.24 26.97
N MET A 668 10.41 -2.27 27.82
CA MET A 668 11.50 -2.32 28.79
C MET A 668 12.71 -3.12 28.28
N ASN A 669 12.49 -4.20 27.52
CA ASN A 669 13.51 -5.22 27.24
C ASN A 669 13.87 -5.36 25.75
N GLN A 670 13.62 -4.38 24.93
CA GLN A 670 14.12 -4.37 23.54
C GLN A 670 15.64 -4.19 23.55
N SER A 671 16.40 -5.18 23.13
CA SER A 671 17.85 -5.14 23.01
C SER A 671 18.28 -5.78 21.68
N ASP A 672 19.56 -5.66 21.35
CA ASP A 672 20.11 -6.34 20.18
C ASP A 672 20.13 -7.87 20.33
N GLN A 673 20.04 -8.36 21.56
CA GLN A 673 19.98 -9.79 21.89
C GLN A 673 18.55 -10.30 22.14
N SER A 674 17.57 -9.41 22.33
CA SER A 674 16.16 -9.73 22.54
C SER A 674 15.30 -8.89 21.60
N ARG A 675 14.54 -9.54 20.72
CA ARG A 675 13.63 -8.86 19.81
C ARG A 675 12.62 -7.99 20.59
N GLY A 676 12.07 -8.49 21.70
CA GLY A 676 11.07 -7.79 22.52
C GLY A 676 9.78 -7.45 21.77
N ILE A 677 9.49 -8.16 20.67
CA ILE A 677 8.33 -7.95 19.79
C ILE A 677 7.75 -9.29 19.42
N TRP A 678 6.44 -9.43 19.54
CA TRP A 678 5.68 -10.63 19.21
C TRP A 678 4.56 -10.29 18.24
N ASP A 679 4.38 -11.13 17.24
CA ASP A 679 3.36 -11.01 16.21
C ASP A 679 2.28 -12.07 16.45
N PHE A 680 1.01 -11.70 16.26
CA PHE A 680 -0.14 -12.58 16.49
C PHE A 680 -1.10 -12.51 15.31
N ALA A 681 -1.75 -13.63 14.99
CA ALA A 681 -2.93 -13.67 14.13
C ALA A 681 -4.03 -14.41 14.89
N VAL A 682 -5.03 -13.67 15.37
CA VAL A 682 -6.09 -14.15 16.26
C VAL A 682 -7.36 -14.32 15.45
N ARG A 683 -7.85 -15.55 15.37
CA ARG A 683 -9.05 -15.88 14.58
C ARG A 683 -10.33 -15.56 15.37
N ASP A 684 -11.37 -15.17 14.64
CA ASP A 684 -12.73 -14.96 15.15
C ASP A 684 -13.21 -16.15 15.97
N ARG A 685 -13.67 -15.89 17.21
CA ARG A 685 -14.18 -16.90 18.17
C ARG A 685 -13.21 -18.00 18.57
N GLU A 686 -11.93 -17.83 18.30
CA GLU A 686 -10.85 -18.69 18.83
C GLU A 686 -9.95 -17.88 19.75
N PRO A 687 -10.33 -17.65 21.04
CA PRO A 687 -9.52 -16.91 21.98
C PRO A 687 -8.12 -17.50 22.10
N MET A 688 -7.13 -16.62 22.18
CA MET A 688 -5.73 -17.01 22.25
C MET A 688 -5.10 -16.40 23.50
N ASP A 689 -4.31 -17.21 24.20
CA ASP A 689 -3.51 -16.77 25.34
C ASP A 689 -2.02 -16.85 25.01
N TYR A 690 -1.24 -15.96 25.64
CA TYR A 690 0.21 -16.01 25.59
C TYR A 690 0.79 -15.58 26.95
N TYR A 691 1.98 -16.13 27.29
CA TYR A 691 2.57 -16.00 28.62
C TYR A 691 3.99 -15.48 28.57
N TRP A 692 4.30 -14.53 29.46
CA TRP A 692 5.65 -14.06 29.73
C TRP A 692 6.04 -14.37 31.17
N ASN A 693 7.32 -14.55 31.42
CA ASN A 693 7.78 -14.67 32.81
C ASN A 693 7.53 -13.35 33.56
N LEU A 694 7.09 -13.46 34.80
CA LEU A 694 6.92 -12.31 35.67
C LEU A 694 8.29 -11.70 35.99
N VAL A 695 8.43 -10.40 35.78
CA VAL A 695 9.61 -9.58 36.04
C VAL A 695 9.28 -8.48 37.06
N ASP A 696 10.30 -7.86 37.64
CA ASP A 696 10.13 -6.81 38.65
C ASP A 696 9.31 -5.62 38.13
N LYS A 697 9.56 -5.22 36.89
CA LYS A 697 8.79 -4.20 36.16
C LYS A 697 8.51 -4.65 34.75
N TYR A 698 7.31 -4.33 34.24
CA TYR A 698 6.89 -4.61 32.88
C TYR A 698 6.22 -3.39 32.24
N HIS A 699 6.37 -3.28 30.93
CA HIS A 699 5.63 -2.34 30.11
C HIS A 699 5.43 -2.95 28.72
N PHE A 700 4.20 -3.39 28.42
CA PHE A 700 3.81 -3.91 27.12
C PHE A 700 2.88 -2.95 26.41
N ASP A 701 3.18 -2.62 25.16
CA ASP A 701 2.27 -1.94 24.26
C ASP A 701 1.77 -2.94 23.20
N VAL A 702 0.48 -2.90 22.88
CA VAL A 702 -0.15 -3.74 21.86
C VAL A 702 -0.76 -2.85 20.79
N HIS A 703 -0.41 -3.10 19.55
CA HIS A 703 -0.94 -2.41 18.38
C HIS A 703 -1.73 -3.36 17.50
N GLY A 704 -2.83 -2.85 16.94
CA GLY A 704 -3.69 -3.55 16.00
C GLY A 704 -4.30 -2.60 14.95
N PRO A 705 -5.13 -3.12 14.05
CA PRO A 705 -5.77 -2.33 13.00
C PRO A 705 -6.59 -1.15 13.54
N ASN A 706 -6.75 -0.12 12.71
CA ASN A 706 -7.56 1.08 13.00
C ASN A 706 -7.22 1.76 14.33
N GLY A 707 -5.92 1.81 14.70
CA GLY A 707 -5.48 2.44 15.93
C GLY A 707 -5.95 1.72 17.20
N PHE A 708 -6.24 0.43 17.12
CA PHE A 708 -6.38 -0.40 18.30
C PHE A 708 -5.09 -0.37 19.10
N TYR A 709 -5.18 0.01 20.37
CA TYR A 709 -4.02 0.15 21.23
C TYR A 709 -4.32 -0.29 22.66
N ARG A 710 -3.36 -0.99 23.24
CA ARG A 710 -3.35 -1.33 24.68
C ARG A 710 -1.97 -1.03 25.24
N SER A 711 -1.92 -0.57 26.49
CA SER A 711 -0.66 -0.41 27.23
C SER A 711 -0.82 -0.94 28.65
N PHE A 712 0.09 -1.78 29.07
CA PHE A 712 0.08 -2.44 30.39
C PHE A 712 1.40 -2.21 31.10
N LYS A 713 1.35 -1.47 32.18
CA LYS A 713 2.52 -1.14 33.02
C LYS A 713 2.31 -1.60 34.45
N GLY A 714 3.40 -2.02 35.09
CA GLY A 714 3.37 -2.39 36.50
C GLY A 714 4.64 -3.12 36.92
N GLY A 715 4.54 -3.78 38.06
CA GLY A 715 5.62 -4.58 38.64
C GLY A 715 5.13 -5.77 39.41
N SER A 716 6.06 -6.57 39.94
CA SER A 716 5.76 -7.74 40.75
C SER A 716 4.90 -7.41 42.00
N ASN A 717 4.93 -6.17 42.47
CA ASN A 717 4.11 -5.66 43.59
C ASN A 717 2.71 -5.20 43.17
N SER A 718 2.46 -5.07 41.86
CA SER A 718 1.20 -4.54 41.29
C SER A 718 0.11 -5.59 41.12
N LEU A 719 0.29 -6.78 41.62
CA LEU A 719 -0.44 -7.99 41.29
C LEU A 719 -1.84 -8.17 41.95
N GLY A 720 -2.43 -7.10 42.46
CA GLY A 720 -3.68 -7.24 43.23
C GLY A 720 -4.96 -6.88 42.50
N VAL A 721 -4.89 -6.22 41.35
CA VAL A 721 -6.09 -5.77 40.62
C VAL A 721 -6.21 -6.54 39.32
N TYR A 722 -7.31 -7.26 39.14
CA TYR A 722 -7.71 -7.89 37.90
C TYR A 722 -8.62 -6.93 37.13
N VAL A 723 -8.36 -6.78 35.83
CA VAL A 723 -9.14 -5.94 34.92
C VAL A 723 -9.63 -6.79 33.75
N GLU A 724 -10.93 -6.75 33.50
CA GLU A 724 -11.53 -7.27 32.27
C GLU A 724 -12.22 -6.13 31.55
N PHE A 725 -11.77 -5.85 30.35
CA PHE A 725 -12.29 -4.78 29.50
C PHE A 725 -13.13 -5.40 28.38
N LEU A 726 -14.40 -5.01 28.32
CA LEU A 726 -15.38 -5.57 27.39
C LEU A 726 -16.06 -4.44 26.61
N VAL A 727 -16.24 -4.63 25.32
CA VAL A 727 -17.02 -3.74 24.46
C VAL A 727 -18.28 -4.47 23.98
N ASP A 728 -19.35 -3.75 23.73
CA ASP A 728 -20.56 -4.30 23.11
C ASP A 728 -20.97 -3.51 21.87
N THR A 729 -21.73 -4.14 20.97
CA THR A 729 -22.21 -3.54 19.74
C THR A 729 -23.20 -2.37 19.91
N SER A 730 -23.67 -2.13 21.15
CA SER A 730 -24.47 -0.96 21.53
C SER A 730 -23.59 0.26 21.88
N LEU A 731 -22.31 0.21 21.58
CA LEU A 731 -21.29 1.23 21.85
C LEU A 731 -21.09 1.49 23.37
N ASN A 732 -21.27 0.47 24.22
CA ASN A 732 -20.93 0.54 25.62
C ASN A 732 -19.62 -0.17 25.91
N ILE A 733 -18.92 0.35 26.93
CA ILE A 733 -17.76 -0.28 27.55
C ILE A 733 -18.09 -0.69 28.96
N SER A 734 -17.78 -1.94 29.28
CA SER A 734 -17.86 -2.48 30.63
C SER A 734 -16.48 -2.80 31.14
N ILE A 735 -16.08 -2.23 32.26
CA ILE A 735 -14.80 -2.48 32.92
C ILE A 735 -15.10 -3.20 34.24
N ARG A 736 -14.75 -4.48 34.28
CA ARG A 736 -14.84 -5.29 35.49
C ARG A 736 -13.51 -5.19 36.24
N LEU A 737 -13.58 -4.72 37.50
CA LEU A 737 -12.44 -4.58 38.38
C LEU A 737 -12.60 -5.53 39.56
N LYS A 738 -11.61 -6.37 39.82
CA LYS A 738 -11.60 -7.28 40.99
C LYS A 738 -10.31 -7.09 41.77
N ASN A 739 -10.45 -6.86 43.06
CA ASN A 739 -9.35 -6.72 43.98
C ASN A 739 -9.03 -8.06 44.66
N ASN A 740 -7.95 -8.69 44.23
CA ASN A 740 -7.47 -9.94 44.82
C ASN A 740 -6.46 -9.72 45.96
N SER A 741 -6.24 -8.48 46.38
CA SER A 741 -5.33 -8.14 47.51
C SER A 741 -6.05 -8.08 48.85
N SER A 742 -5.29 -8.04 49.92
CA SER A 742 -5.81 -7.94 51.30
C SER A 742 -6.17 -6.50 51.71
N LYS A 743 -5.86 -5.49 50.88
CA LYS A 743 -6.10 -4.06 51.18
C LYS A 743 -7.05 -3.46 50.17
N SER A 744 -7.83 -2.46 50.56
CA SER A 744 -8.62 -1.64 49.66
C SER A 744 -7.70 -0.89 48.66
N LYS A 745 -8.18 -0.69 47.42
CA LYS A 745 -7.49 0.04 46.35
C LYS A 745 -8.39 1.15 45.81
N HIS A 746 -7.78 2.26 45.38
CA HIS A 746 -8.51 3.36 44.74
C HIS A 746 -8.06 3.41 43.27
N ILE A 747 -8.98 3.01 42.35
CA ILE A 747 -8.75 3.00 40.92
C ILE A 747 -9.33 4.26 40.34
N ILE A 748 -8.49 5.02 39.59
CA ILE A 748 -8.89 6.17 38.81
C ILE A 748 -9.10 5.68 37.41
N ILE A 749 -10.32 5.83 36.88
CA ILE A 749 -10.67 5.54 35.47
C ILE A 749 -10.88 6.87 34.78
N LYS A 750 -10.19 7.10 33.68
CA LYS A 750 -10.23 8.38 32.97
C LYS A 750 -10.22 8.23 31.46
N ASP A 751 -11.15 8.89 30.77
CA ASP A 751 -11.09 9.18 29.34
C ASP A 751 -10.98 10.70 29.14
N SER A 752 -9.80 11.15 28.77
CA SER A 752 -9.52 12.58 28.59
C SER A 752 -9.75 13.04 27.13
N LEU A 753 -9.77 12.14 26.17
CA LEU A 753 -9.80 12.48 24.75
C LEU A 753 -11.23 12.62 24.23
N TYR A 754 -12.09 11.66 24.54
CA TYR A 754 -13.42 11.57 23.93
C TYR A 754 -14.53 11.96 24.90
N LEU A 755 -14.74 11.21 26.01
CA LEU A 755 -15.81 11.51 26.96
C LEU A 755 -15.47 12.65 27.91
N LYS A 756 -14.19 12.98 28.13
CA LYS A 756 -13.70 13.96 29.12
C LYS A 756 -14.26 13.64 30.51
N LYS A 757 -14.24 12.36 30.86
CA LYS A 757 -14.81 11.80 32.10
C LYS A 757 -13.72 11.19 32.95
N GLU A 758 -13.85 11.39 34.29
CA GLU A 758 -13.00 10.76 35.29
C GLU A 758 -13.87 10.22 36.40
N GLU A 759 -13.56 9.03 36.91
CA GLU A 759 -14.27 8.38 38.02
C GLU A 759 -13.26 7.68 38.95
N VAL A 760 -13.45 7.79 40.26
CA VAL A 760 -12.60 7.14 41.27
C VAL A 760 -13.40 6.04 41.95
N ILE A 761 -12.93 4.81 41.81
CA ILE A 761 -13.57 3.61 42.36
C ILE A 761 -12.81 3.14 43.60
N THR A 762 -13.51 3.07 44.76
CA THR A 762 -12.98 2.38 45.93
C THR A 762 -13.25 0.90 45.84
N LEU A 763 -12.22 0.12 45.54
CA LEU A 763 -12.30 -1.33 45.34
C LEU A 763 -11.84 -2.04 46.61
N SER A 764 -12.80 -2.42 47.47
CA SER A 764 -12.52 -3.10 48.73
C SER A 764 -11.82 -4.46 48.50
N SER A 765 -11.08 -4.91 49.54
CA SER A 765 -10.42 -6.21 49.52
C SER A 765 -11.38 -7.34 49.12
N GLN A 766 -10.96 -8.21 48.18
CA GLN A 766 -11.70 -9.37 47.71
C GLN A 766 -13.08 -9.04 47.07
N LYS A 767 -13.32 -7.79 46.69
CA LYS A 767 -14.55 -7.34 46.02
C LYS A 767 -14.35 -7.08 44.54
N GLU A 768 -15.48 -7.08 43.85
CA GLU A 768 -15.60 -6.80 42.43
C GLU A 768 -16.56 -5.64 42.19
N VAL A 769 -16.26 -4.80 41.21
CA VAL A 769 -17.11 -3.70 40.74
C VAL A 769 -17.11 -3.70 39.22
N ILE A 770 -18.26 -3.43 38.62
CA ILE A 770 -18.40 -3.25 37.16
C ILE A 770 -18.75 -1.78 36.89
N VAL A 771 -17.92 -1.10 36.12
CA VAL A 771 -18.15 0.27 35.65
C VAL A 771 -18.61 0.21 34.22
N LYS A 772 -19.66 0.98 33.86
CA LYS A 772 -20.18 1.04 32.49
C LYS A 772 -20.19 2.46 31.98
N TRP A 773 -19.65 2.66 30.75
CA TRP A 773 -19.64 3.96 30.06
C TRP A 773 -20.23 3.82 28.68
N ASP A 774 -21.06 4.81 28.28
CA ASP A 774 -21.69 4.89 26.95
C ASP A 774 -20.85 5.79 26.02
N TYR A 775 -20.49 5.27 24.85
CA TYR A 775 -19.68 5.93 23.82
C TYR A 775 -20.48 6.30 22.56
N THR A 776 -21.82 6.25 22.62
CA THR A 776 -22.70 6.57 21.49
C THR A 776 -22.46 7.99 20.94
N ASN A 777 -22.31 8.98 21.83
CA ASN A 777 -22.11 10.39 21.45
C ASN A 777 -20.77 10.67 20.75
N VAL A 778 -19.78 9.83 20.95
CA VAL A 778 -18.44 9.92 20.33
C VAL A 778 -18.25 8.82 19.28
N LYS A 779 -19.36 8.24 18.79
CA LYS A 779 -19.38 7.26 17.70
C LYS A 779 -18.50 6.03 17.95
N GLY A 780 -18.34 5.60 19.20
CA GLY A 780 -17.59 4.40 19.57
C GLY A 780 -16.08 4.60 19.79
N TRP A 781 -15.52 5.81 19.60
CA TRP A 781 -14.11 6.09 19.87
C TRP A 781 -13.85 6.20 21.36
N TYR A 782 -12.81 5.52 21.88
CA TYR A 782 -12.43 5.51 23.29
C TYR A 782 -10.93 5.55 23.52
N ASP A 783 -10.54 6.15 24.65
CA ASP A 783 -9.18 6.12 25.20
C ASP A 783 -9.22 6.21 26.73
N ILE A 784 -9.26 5.04 27.37
CA ILE A 784 -9.46 4.90 28.80
C ILE A 784 -8.14 4.52 29.47
N ILE A 785 -7.75 5.29 30.47
CA ILE A 785 -6.58 5.03 31.31
C ILE A 785 -7.05 4.69 32.73
N LEU A 786 -6.54 3.58 33.25
CA LEU A 786 -6.72 3.15 34.62
C LEU A 786 -5.41 3.32 35.37
N ASN A 787 -5.47 3.99 36.54
CA ASN A 787 -4.35 4.14 37.49
C ASN A 787 -4.79 3.70 38.89
N CYS A 788 -3.84 3.29 39.73
CA CYS A 788 -4.07 2.96 41.12
C CYS A 788 -3.34 3.96 42.03
N LYS A 789 -4.06 4.56 43.01
CA LYS A 789 -3.46 5.56 43.93
C LYS A 789 -2.38 4.96 44.84
N GLU A 790 -2.53 3.69 45.20
CA GLU A 790 -1.60 2.97 46.08
C GLU A 790 -0.43 2.32 45.35
N ASP A 791 -0.43 2.43 44.00
CA ASP A 791 0.61 1.86 43.11
C ASP A 791 0.81 2.73 41.87
N LEU A 792 1.71 3.68 41.98
CA LEU A 792 1.95 4.67 40.91
C LEU A 792 2.62 4.09 39.69
N ASP A 793 3.25 2.93 39.75
CA ASP A 793 3.84 2.22 38.62
C ASP A 793 2.76 1.48 37.80
N TRP A 794 1.60 1.16 38.43
CA TRP A 794 0.54 0.43 37.74
C TRP A 794 -0.35 1.33 36.89
N GLN A 795 -0.43 1.01 35.64
CA GLN A 795 -1.32 1.65 34.65
C GLN A 795 -1.78 0.67 33.60
N GLN A 796 -3.04 0.76 33.21
CA GLN A 796 -3.57 0.10 32.03
C GLN A 796 -4.25 1.12 31.12
N GLN A 797 -4.01 1.07 29.79
CA GLN A 797 -4.67 1.93 28.82
C GLN A 797 -5.34 1.09 27.77
N PHE A 798 -6.56 1.46 27.42
CA PHE A 798 -7.41 0.83 26.43
C PHE A 798 -7.89 1.89 25.45
N ALA A 799 -7.47 1.81 24.17
CA ALA A 799 -7.89 2.75 23.16
C ALA A 799 -8.25 2.04 21.84
N GLY A 800 -9.15 2.65 21.07
CA GLY A 800 -9.62 2.12 19.80
C GLY A 800 -11.02 2.60 19.44
N HIS A 801 -11.67 1.84 18.56
CA HIS A 801 -13.04 2.06 18.10
C HIS A 801 -13.89 0.80 18.35
N ILE A 802 -15.14 0.98 18.77
CA ILE A 802 -16.10 -0.12 18.92
C ILE A 802 -16.79 -0.34 17.58
N GLU A 803 -16.58 -1.49 16.99
CA GLU A 803 -17.24 -1.88 15.75
C GLU A 803 -18.61 -2.51 16.01
N ASN A 804 -19.63 -1.99 15.35
CA ASN A 804 -21.02 -2.46 15.48
C ASN A 804 -21.62 -2.91 14.14
N GLY A 805 -20.76 -3.09 13.13
CA GLY A 805 -21.18 -3.47 11.77
C GLY A 805 -21.82 -2.35 10.96
N LYS A 806 -21.74 -1.11 11.43
CA LYS A 806 -22.30 0.07 10.75
C LYS A 806 -21.17 1.07 10.45
N ALA A 807 -21.39 1.86 9.42
CA ALA A 807 -20.54 2.99 9.11
C ALA A 807 -20.44 3.98 10.28
N SER A 808 -19.29 4.59 10.46
CA SER A 808 -18.97 5.52 11.53
C SER A 808 -18.24 6.76 10.98
N ILE A 809 -17.42 7.37 11.81
CA ILE A 809 -16.51 8.47 11.44
C ILE A 809 -15.07 8.05 11.78
N THR A 810 -14.12 8.63 11.08
CA THR A 810 -12.69 8.50 11.42
C THR A 810 -12.40 9.14 12.77
N ASP A 811 -11.27 8.80 13.37
CA ASP A 811 -10.92 9.22 14.73
C ASP A 811 -11.03 10.76 14.92
N PRO A 812 -11.99 11.26 15.71
CA PRO A 812 -12.19 12.70 15.88
C PRO A 812 -11.04 13.39 16.61
N PHE A 813 -10.18 12.63 17.31
CA PHE A 813 -9.01 13.22 17.96
C PHE A 813 -7.94 13.62 16.94
N MET A 814 -7.78 12.88 15.85
CA MET A 814 -6.89 13.27 14.75
C MET A 814 -7.29 14.61 14.11
N ALA A 815 -8.58 14.93 14.11
CA ALA A 815 -9.11 16.16 13.55
C ALA A 815 -8.83 17.42 14.39
N SER A 816 -8.46 17.28 15.65
CA SER A 816 -8.38 18.38 16.64
C SER A 816 -6.97 18.71 17.12
N LEU A 817 -5.96 17.94 16.73
CA LEU A 817 -4.58 18.08 17.22
C LEU A 817 -3.83 19.31 16.67
N SER A 818 -4.39 20.01 15.70
CA SER A 818 -3.81 21.22 15.11
C SER A 818 -4.11 22.51 15.92
N LYS A 819 -4.88 22.44 17.01
CA LYS A 819 -5.27 23.58 17.86
C LYS A 819 -4.44 23.70 19.14
#